data_f6b323aab318930c34dc8cdcf0b77821
#
_entry.id   f6b323aab318930c34dc8cdcf0b77821
#
_cell.length_a   1.000
_cell.length_b   1.000
_cell.length_c   1.000
_cell.angle_alpha   90.00
_cell.angle_beta   90.00
_cell.angle_gamma   90.00
#
_symmetry.space_group_name_H-M   'P 1'
#
loop_
_entity.id
_entity.type
_entity.pdbx_description
1 polymer ?
#
loop_
_entity_poly.entity_id
_entity_poly.type
_entity_poly.pdbx_seq_one_letter_code
_entity_poly.pdbx_strand_id
1 'polypeptide(L)'
;MDKKKLYTLFEGDFPGIQTFLAEVICPIFGSCTNENENILCTPEALKRAQVANIKSIIQVGTLDETLNSHIIYVYDITLVDNVHIAYSRSNIQQYIRRHEFPFTHAFMLFHYKDSKDKEWRFSYCFKQNTLVESTSAKRFTYLFGKGHRGKTAVERLEILANSDKTDQDLENAFSVEALSDSFFKEYKQFYEAFVEYITGYRYVKKGCKWENTYIHEPDPQFANFKNNQKLVRDYIKKMLGRIVFLYFIQRKGWLNDDSNYMENLFLDSSDEQKNNFLDSVLKPLFFGLLNTLPKDRATIYINNVSPATLPGHKTIPYLNGGLFQQEEIDKCQLQFRADLFDGLFKFLGSYNFTIDENDPDDVEIGIDPEMLGCIFENLLEDNRDKGAYYTPKEIVHYMCRESLIAYLQTDKNNEEKDQIKRFVTNHNAQELREQVSDIDKKLQTVKICDPAIGSGAFPMGMLKELFACRQAIERPNSPDFKASTIKREIIRKNIYGVDIEKGAVDIARLRFWLALIIDEDNPETLPNLDFKIMQGNSLLEGYYKGNTYIDLSTLLYEKEKKNEEKNWLYNEEERNMERLQLRSYIKSYYNEDNHKKKEKLRSKIHGNILNQLHSINLCNSGLEDIDISANSQFFLWHTWFSDVFSRPSKEGFDIMIGNP
;
A
#
# COMPACT_ATOMS: atom_id res chain seq x y z
N MET A 1 5.14 -0.68 35.86
CA MET A 1 4.25 -1.58 35.08
C MET A 1 4.91 -2.94 34.89
N ASP A 2 4.18 -4.05 35.06
CA ASP A 2 4.69 -5.41 34.79
C ASP A 2 4.50 -5.75 33.30
N LYS A 3 5.62 -5.79 32.55
CA LYS A 3 5.60 -6.06 31.11
C LYS A 3 4.92 -7.39 30.76
N LYS A 4 5.20 -8.46 31.51
CA LYS A 4 4.62 -9.79 31.22
C LYS A 4 3.10 -9.77 31.36
N LYS A 5 2.61 -9.06 32.35
CA LYS A 5 1.17 -8.92 32.60
C LYS A 5 0.52 -8.12 31.48
N LEU A 6 1.17 -7.04 31.02
CA LEU A 6 0.69 -6.22 29.89
C LEU A 6 0.66 -7.00 28.59
N TYR A 7 1.68 -7.82 28.28
CA TYR A 7 1.65 -8.70 27.10
C TYR A 7 0.45 -9.65 27.15
N THR A 8 0.24 -10.32 28.30
CA THR A 8 -0.91 -11.22 28.46
C THR A 8 -2.24 -10.51 28.30
N LEU A 9 -2.34 -9.26 28.77
CA LEU A 9 -3.54 -8.44 28.69
C LEU A 9 -3.83 -7.99 27.27
N PHE A 10 -2.81 -7.53 26.52
CA PHE A 10 -3.00 -6.99 25.17
C PHE A 10 -3.15 -8.08 24.10
N GLU A 11 -2.60 -9.25 24.32
CA GLU A 11 -2.69 -10.39 23.40
C GLU A 11 -3.88 -11.32 23.70
N GLY A 12 -4.59 -11.06 24.79
CA GLY A 12 -5.79 -11.78 25.23
C GLY A 12 -7.11 -11.08 24.95
N ASP A 13 -8.20 -11.70 25.39
CA ASP A 13 -9.54 -11.12 25.34
C ASP A 13 -9.62 -9.79 26.11
N PHE A 14 -10.61 -8.94 25.80
CA PHE A 14 -10.81 -7.70 26.53
C PHE A 14 -10.94 -7.95 28.05
N PRO A 15 -10.05 -7.39 28.88
CA PRO A 15 -9.95 -7.74 30.30
C PRO A 15 -11.08 -7.15 31.16
N GLY A 16 -11.96 -6.36 30.55
CA GLY A 16 -12.93 -5.53 31.25
C GLY A 16 -12.34 -4.18 31.67
N ILE A 17 -13.20 -3.16 31.70
CA ILE A 17 -12.81 -1.76 31.93
C ILE A 17 -12.08 -1.56 33.26
N GLN A 18 -12.54 -2.17 34.35
CA GLN A 18 -11.93 -2.01 35.68
C GLN A 18 -10.50 -2.56 35.72
N THR A 19 -10.26 -3.72 35.09
CA THR A 19 -8.92 -4.29 34.98
C THR A 19 -8.01 -3.42 34.13
N PHE A 20 -8.53 -2.91 33.03
CA PHE A 20 -7.75 -2.02 32.16
C PHE A 20 -7.36 -0.72 32.89
N LEU A 21 -8.29 -0.10 33.60
CA LEU A 21 -8.00 1.09 34.40
C LEU A 21 -6.93 0.80 35.46
N ALA A 22 -7.04 -0.30 36.20
CA ALA A 22 -6.10 -0.66 37.25
C ALA A 22 -4.70 -1.04 36.75
N GLU A 23 -4.60 -1.72 35.61
CA GLU A 23 -3.34 -2.28 35.13
C GLU A 23 -2.61 -1.39 34.08
N VAL A 24 -3.36 -0.51 33.39
CA VAL A 24 -2.81 0.33 32.32
C VAL A 24 -2.91 1.81 32.68
N ILE A 25 -4.10 2.33 32.94
CA ILE A 25 -4.32 3.78 33.10
C ILE A 25 -3.76 4.28 34.44
N CYS A 26 -4.15 3.68 35.56
CA CYS A 26 -3.68 4.13 36.88
C CYS A 26 -2.16 4.04 37.08
N PRO A 27 -1.43 3.03 36.58
CA PRO A 27 0.03 2.99 36.66
C PRO A 27 0.73 4.09 35.85
N ILE A 28 0.09 4.65 34.84
CA ILE A 28 0.64 5.73 33.99
C ILE A 28 0.27 7.11 34.58
N PHE A 29 -1.00 7.32 34.90
CA PHE A 29 -1.58 8.64 35.20
C PHE A 29 -1.96 8.84 36.66
N GLY A 30 -1.82 7.83 37.52
CA GLY A 30 -2.26 7.88 38.92
C GLY A 30 -3.76 7.57 39.05
N SER A 31 -4.51 8.39 39.77
CA SER A 31 -5.93 8.14 40.02
C SER A 31 -6.81 8.55 38.84
N CYS A 32 -7.80 7.72 38.52
CA CYS A 32 -8.91 8.07 37.64
C CYS A 32 -10.16 8.29 38.51
N THR A 33 -10.92 9.34 38.25
CA THR A 33 -12.24 9.51 38.91
C THR A 33 -13.13 8.36 38.49
N ASN A 34 -14.01 7.93 39.40
CA ASN A 34 -14.94 6.84 39.09
C ASN A 34 -16.31 7.46 38.78
N GLU A 35 -16.60 7.56 37.49
CA GLU A 35 -17.86 8.06 36.96
C GLU A 35 -18.55 6.87 36.27
N ASN A 36 -19.85 6.99 36.04
CA ASN A 36 -20.60 5.96 35.32
C ASN A 36 -21.78 6.60 34.59
N GLU A 37 -21.43 7.55 33.70
CA GLU A 37 -22.42 8.35 32.99
C GLU A 37 -22.67 7.77 31.59
N ASN A 38 -23.93 7.46 31.30
CA ASN A 38 -24.32 7.02 29.96
C ASN A 38 -24.50 8.24 29.04
N ILE A 39 -23.68 8.32 28.00
CA ILE A 39 -23.70 9.42 27.02
C ILE A 39 -24.89 9.30 26.06
N LEU A 40 -25.38 8.09 25.77
CA LEU A 40 -26.49 7.85 24.84
C LEU A 40 -27.85 8.01 25.51
N CYS A 41 -28.14 9.19 26.08
CA CYS A 41 -29.37 9.43 26.85
C CYS A 41 -30.59 9.80 25.99
N THR A 42 -30.41 10.16 24.72
CA THR A 42 -31.52 10.58 23.84
C THR A 42 -31.78 9.56 22.72
N PRO A 43 -33.05 9.41 22.25
CA PRO A 43 -33.36 8.53 21.12
C PRO A 43 -32.59 8.88 19.83
N GLU A 44 -32.28 10.18 19.65
CA GLU A 44 -31.51 10.65 18.48
C GLU A 44 -30.04 10.28 18.61
N ALA A 45 -29.43 10.40 19.80
CA ALA A 45 -28.05 9.97 20.04
C ALA A 45 -27.91 8.44 19.83
N LEU A 46 -28.87 7.66 20.33
CA LEU A 46 -28.93 6.21 20.08
C LEU A 46 -29.03 5.86 18.59
N LYS A 47 -29.86 6.56 17.85
CA LYS A 47 -30.04 6.32 16.41
C LYS A 47 -28.74 6.59 15.62
N ARG A 48 -28.04 7.65 15.98
CA ARG A 48 -26.74 8.01 15.35
C ARG A 48 -25.64 7.03 15.74
N ALA A 49 -25.60 6.59 17.01
CA ALA A 49 -24.66 5.59 17.47
C ALA A 49 -24.86 4.24 16.76
N GLN A 50 -26.10 3.83 16.52
CA GLN A 50 -26.44 2.62 15.77
C GLN A 50 -25.89 2.63 14.32
N VAL A 51 -25.88 3.78 13.64
CA VAL A 51 -25.27 3.93 12.31
C VAL A 51 -23.75 3.66 12.37
N ALA A 52 -23.12 3.98 13.50
CA ALA A 52 -21.70 3.70 13.75
C ALA A 52 -21.44 2.31 14.34
N ASN A 53 -22.46 1.44 14.42
CA ASN A 53 -22.41 0.13 15.06
C ASN A 53 -22.05 0.18 16.56
N ILE A 54 -22.37 1.28 17.24
CA ILE A 54 -22.15 1.49 18.66
C ILE A 54 -23.45 1.15 19.41
N LYS A 55 -23.33 0.32 20.44
CA LYS A 55 -24.44 -0.14 21.30
C LYS A 55 -24.60 0.70 22.55
N SER A 56 -23.49 1.04 23.21
CA SER A 56 -23.46 1.88 24.41
C SER A 56 -22.15 2.66 24.51
N ILE A 57 -22.23 3.83 25.14
CA ILE A 57 -21.07 4.68 25.47
C ILE A 57 -21.23 5.09 26.92
N ILE A 58 -20.26 4.70 27.77
CA ILE A 58 -20.23 5.03 29.18
C ILE A 58 -18.97 5.84 29.45
N GLN A 59 -19.09 7.05 30.00
CA GLN A 59 -17.95 7.75 30.58
C GLN A 59 -17.65 7.11 31.94
N VAL A 60 -16.46 6.52 32.06
CA VAL A 60 -16.05 5.74 33.24
C VAL A 60 -15.19 6.55 34.21
N GLY A 61 -14.69 7.68 33.76
CA GLY A 61 -13.93 8.59 34.60
C GLY A 61 -13.21 9.69 33.82
N THR A 62 -12.52 10.53 34.58
CA THR A 62 -11.64 11.59 34.08
C THR A 62 -10.28 11.49 34.76
N LEU A 63 -9.25 11.89 34.04
CA LEU A 63 -7.88 12.01 34.52
C LEU A 63 -7.62 13.51 34.67
N ASP A 64 -7.72 14.01 35.92
CA ASP A 64 -7.44 15.39 36.26
C ASP A 64 -5.96 15.59 36.62
N GLU A 65 -5.43 16.78 36.40
CA GLU A 65 -4.16 17.32 36.92
C GLU A 65 -2.84 16.88 36.27
N THR A 66 -2.80 15.86 35.40
CA THR A 66 -1.50 15.34 34.92
C THR A 66 -0.99 15.98 33.63
N LEU A 67 -1.81 16.76 32.93
CA LEU A 67 -1.50 17.28 31.60
C LEU A 67 -1.77 18.79 31.53
N ASN A 68 -0.77 19.60 31.63
CA ASN A 68 -0.73 21.03 31.22
C ASN A 68 -2.09 21.75 30.96
N SER A 69 -3.12 21.53 31.81
CA SER A 69 -4.44 22.13 31.75
C SER A 69 -5.52 21.35 30.96
N HIS A 70 -5.28 20.13 30.50
CA HIS A 70 -6.30 19.36 29.76
C HIS A 70 -6.83 18.17 30.56
N ILE A 71 -8.16 18.05 30.61
CA ILE A 71 -8.85 16.89 31.18
C ILE A 71 -8.89 15.77 30.12
N ILE A 72 -8.46 14.57 30.46
CA ILE A 72 -8.63 13.39 29.58
C ILE A 72 -9.84 12.61 30.07
N TYR A 73 -10.82 12.49 29.22
CA TYR A 73 -12.02 11.68 29.44
C TYR A 73 -11.72 10.20 29.11
N VAL A 74 -12.29 9.28 29.89
CA VAL A 74 -12.17 7.85 29.62
C VAL A 74 -13.54 7.26 29.31
N TYR A 75 -13.70 6.69 28.12
CA TYR A 75 -14.95 6.10 27.64
C TYR A 75 -14.83 4.60 27.41
N ASP A 76 -15.86 3.88 27.87
CA ASP A 76 -16.11 2.48 27.59
C ASP A 76 -17.21 2.35 26.53
N ILE A 77 -16.86 1.80 25.36
CA ILE A 77 -17.71 1.78 24.17
C ILE A 77 -17.97 0.34 23.75
N THR A 78 -19.21 -0.11 23.92
CA THR A 78 -19.62 -1.44 23.47
C THR A 78 -20.15 -1.37 22.04
N LEU A 79 -19.65 -2.26 21.17
CA LEU A 79 -20.05 -2.40 19.78
C LEU A 79 -21.16 -3.45 19.60
N VAL A 80 -21.82 -3.43 18.45
CA VAL A 80 -22.81 -4.44 18.06
C VAL A 80 -22.10 -5.76 17.70
N ASP A 81 -22.60 -6.87 18.21
CA ASP A 81 -21.88 -8.16 18.23
C ASP A 81 -21.56 -8.79 16.85
N ASN A 82 -22.22 -8.42 15.77
CA ASN A 82 -22.09 -9.03 14.44
C ASN A 82 -21.31 -8.19 13.42
N VAL A 83 -20.57 -7.20 13.88
CA VAL A 83 -19.83 -6.29 13.00
C VAL A 83 -18.33 -6.41 13.29
N HIS A 84 -17.54 -6.66 12.24
CA HIS A 84 -16.09 -6.60 12.40
C HIS A 84 -15.64 -5.18 12.70
N ILE A 85 -14.83 -5.01 13.73
CA ILE A 85 -14.27 -3.72 14.16
C ILE A 85 -13.55 -2.99 13.00
N ALA A 86 -12.85 -3.73 12.15
CA ALA A 86 -12.16 -3.19 11.00
C ALA A 86 -13.10 -2.44 10.03
N TYR A 87 -14.27 -3.00 9.75
CA TYR A 87 -15.26 -2.39 8.84
C TYR A 87 -16.05 -1.22 9.46
N SER A 88 -16.07 -1.11 10.79
CA SER A 88 -16.74 -0.02 11.49
C SER A 88 -15.87 1.24 11.62
N ARG A 89 -14.61 1.19 11.24
CA ARG A 89 -13.60 2.21 11.50
C ARG A 89 -14.03 3.59 11.00
N SER A 90 -14.40 3.70 9.73
CA SER A 90 -14.82 4.96 9.12
C SER A 90 -16.12 5.52 9.73
N ASN A 91 -17.09 4.65 10.05
CA ASN A 91 -18.35 5.05 10.67
C ASN A 91 -18.14 5.57 12.10
N ILE A 92 -17.26 4.91 12.87
CA ILE A 92 -16.90 5.35 14.23
C ILE A 92 -16.18 6.70 14.16
N GLN A 93 -15.24 6.86 13.24
CA GLN A 93 -14.52 8.13 13.06
C GLN A 93 -15.46 9.26 12.67
N GLN A 94 -16.40 9.01 11.76
CA GLN A 94 -17.40 9.98 11.37
C GLN A 94 -18.34 10.36 12.53
N TYR A 95 -18.67 9.39 13.40
CA TYR A 95 -19.44 9.64 14.61
C TYR A 95 -18.68 10.55 15.59
N ILE A 96 -17.39 10.27 15.84
CA ILE A 96 -16.52 11.07 16.72
C ILE A 96 -16.35 12.50 16.17
N ARG A 97 -16.20 12.68 14.86
CA ARG A 97 -16.05 14.00 14.20
C ARG A 97 -17.28 14.91 14.37
N ARG A 98 -18.47 14.34 14.46
CA ARG A 98 -19.73 15.11 14.55
C ARG A 98 -19.98 15.79 15.89
N HIS A 99 -18.95 15.98 16.71
CA HIS A 99 -18.99 16.71 18.01
C HIS A 99 -19.97 16.16 19.05
N GLU A 100 -20.33 14.91 18.98
CA GLU A 100 -21.25 14.30 19.94
C GLU A 100 -20.59 14.00 21.30
N PHE A 101 -19.24 14.02 21.35
CA PHE A 101 -18.46 13.86 22.57
C PHE A 101 -17.93 15.21 23.09
N PRO A 102 -18.19 15.56 24.35
CA PRO A 102 -17.70 16.78 24.96
C PRO A 102 -16.25 16.60 25.48
N PHE A 103 -15.28 16.36 24.58
CA PHE A 103 -13.88 16.25 24.98
C PHE A 103 -12.96 17.13 24.13
N THR A 104 -11.83 17.54 24.73
CA THR A 104 -10.61 17.95 24.03
C THR A 104 -9.66 16.78 23.85
N HIS A 105 -9.48 15.96 24.90
CA HIS A 105 -8.68 14.75 24.91
C HIS A 105 -9.50 13.57 25.50
N ALA A 106 -9.41 12.39 24.91
CA ALA A 106 -10.11 11.23 25.40
C ALA A 106 -9.37 9.93 25.14
N PHE A 107 -9.46 8.99 26.07
CA PHE A 107 -9.17 7.58 25.85
C PHE A 107 -10.49 6.83 25.65
N MET A 108 -10.55 6.04 24.58
CA MET A 108 -11.73 5.29 24.20
C MET A 108 -11.39 3.81 24.05
N LEU A 109 -12.11 2.95 24.76
CA LEU A 109 -12.00 1.51 24.63
C LEU A 109 -13.20 0.98 23.87
N PHE A 110 -12.93 0.29 22.75
CA PHE A 110 -13.96 -0.32 21.92
C PHE A 110 -13.89 -1.83 22.04
N HIS A 111 -14.98 -2.45 22.43
CA HIS A 111 -15.08 -3.89 22.60
C HIS A 111 -16.49 -4.40 22.29
N TYR A 112 -16.64 -5.71 22.19
CA TYR A 112 -17.95 -6.36 22.07
C TYR A 112 -18.49 -6.75 23.44
N LYS A 113 -19.81 -6.95 23.57
CA LYS A 113 -20.42 -7.46 24.78
C LYS A 113 -19.93 -8.87 25.11
N ASP A 114 -19.85 -9.74 24.08
CA ASP A 114 -19.14 -11.01 24.16
C ASP A 114 -17.79 -10.84 23.48
N SER A 115 -16.75 -10.65 24.28
CA SER A 115 -15.38 -10.36 23.81
C SER A 115 -14.50 -11.60 23.67
N LYS A 116 -15.05 -12.81 23.89
CA LYS A 116 -14.28 -14.05 23.79
C LYS A 116 -13.78 -14.26 22.35
N ASP A 117 -12.46 -14.46 22.22
CA ASP A 117 -11.74 -14.63 20.96
C ASP A 117 -11.95 -13.46 19.97
N LYS A 118 -12.34 -12.26 20.45
CA LYS A 118 -12.57 -11.07 19.63
C LYS A 118 -11.52 -9.99 19.84
N GLU A 119 -11.31 -9.21 18.80
CA GLU A 119 -10.45 -8.02 18.82
C GLU A 119 -11.11 -6.90 19.65
N TRP A 120 -10.28 -6.08 20.28
CA TRP A 120 -10.69 -4.87 20.97
C TRP A 120 -9.71 -3.74 20.73
N ARG A 121 -10.09 -2.49 20.98
CA ARG A 121 -9.30 -1.31 20.62
C ARG A 121 -9.14 -0.37 21.80
N PHE A 122 -7.94 0.20 21.89
CA PHE A 122 -7.64 1.32 22.77
C PHE A 122 -7.22 2.51 21.90
N SER A 123 -8.02 3.57 21.94
CA SER A 123 -7.82 4.78 21.13
C SER A 123 -7.54 6.00 21.98
N TYR A 124 -6.59 6.82 21.54
CA TYR A 124 -6.40 8.18 21.98
C TYR A 124 -7.03 9.12 20.95
N CYS A 125 -7.96 9.95 21.40
CA CYS A 125 -8.67 10.91 20.57
C CYS A 125 -8.42 12.33 21.07
N PHE A 126 -8.14 13.27 20.19
CA PHE A 126 -8.01 14.67 20.56
C PHE A 126 -8.52 15.61 19.47
N LYS A 127 -8.90 16.83 19.89
CA LYS A 127 -9.36 17.92 19.04
C LYS A 127 -8.43 19.10 19.25
N GLN A 128 -7.80 19.59 18.19
CA GLN A 128 -7.03 20.82 18.26
C GLN A 128 -7.99 22.01 18.11
N ASN A 129 -8.17 22.79 19.18
CA ASN A 129 -8.89 24.04 19.12
C ASN A 129 -7.94 25.14 18.66
N THR A 130 -7.94 25.46 17.37
CA THR A 130 -7.33 26.71 16.90
C THR A 130 -8.38 27.84 16.97
N LEU A 131 -7.92 29.05 17.26
CA LEU A 131 -8.78 30.24 17.43
C LEU A 131 -9.65 30.58 16.19
N VAL A 132 -9.44 29.90 15.06
CA VAL A 132 -10.09 30.24 13.78
C VAL A 132 -10.97 29.10 13.26
N GLU A 133 -10.62 27.81 13.53
CA GLU A 133 -11.42 26.65 13.07
C GLU A 133 -11.27 25.50 14.09
N SER A 134 -12.39 24.85 14.43
CA SER A 134 -12.39 23.57 15.15
C SER A 134 -11.88 22.49 14.18
N THR A 135 -10.67 21.96 14.41
CA THR A 135 -10.16 20.84 13.61
C THR A 135 -10.97 19.58 13.88
N SER A 136 -11.05 18.72 12.86
CA SER A 136 -11.66 17.39 13.01
C SER A 136 -10.94 16.60 14.11
N ALA A 137 -11.69 15.80 14.87
CA ALA A 137 -11.08 14.95 15.90
C ALA A 137 -10.13 13.94 15.25
N LYS A 138 -8.88 13.89 15.73
CA LYS A 138 -7.90 12.86 15.39
C LYS A 138 -8.03 11.67 16.32
N ARG A 139 -7.91 10.46 15.79
CA ARG A 139 -7.96 9.22 16.54
C ARG A 139 -6.76 8.33 16.21
N PHE A 140 -6.03 7.92 17.23
CA PHE A 140 -4.92 6.99 17.16
C PHE A 140 -5.28 5.74 17.94
N THR A 141 -5.14 4.57 17.35
CA THR A 141 -5.73 3.33 17.88
C THR A 141 -4.73 2.18 17.92
N TYR A 142 -4.58 1.56 19.08
CA TYR A 142 -4.00 0.22 19.24
C TYR A 142 -5.08 -0.84 19.07
N LEU A 143 -4.75 -1.89 18.32
CA LEU A 143 -5.59 -3.06 18.14
C LEU A 143 -5.01 -4.22 18.95
N PHE A 144 -5.86 -4.86 19.76
CA PHE A 144 -5.52 -5.90 20.71
C PHE A 144 -6.41 -7.13 20.55
N GLY A 145 -6.03 -8.24 21.21
CA GLY A 145 -6.76 -9.48 21.20
C GLY A 145 -5.94 -10.64 20.64
N LYS A 146 -6.57 -11.80 20.56
CA LYS A 146 -5.93 -13.02 20.07
C LYS A 146 -5.40 -12.85 18.65
N GLY A 147 -4.10 -13.16 18.45
CA GLY A 147 -3.42 -12.98 17.16
C GLY A 147 -2.82 -11.59 16.93
N HIS A 148 -3.01 -10.63 17.84
CA HIS A 148 -2.33 -9.34 17.86
C HIS A 148 -1.10 -9.36 18.74
N ARG A 149 -0.14 -8.46 18.48
CA ARG A 149 1.11 -8.32 19.25
C ARG A 149 1.07 -7.10 20.15
N GLY A 150 1.40 -7.29 21.41
CA GLY A 150 1.43 -6.24 22.42
C GLY A 150 2.73 -5.42 22.45
N LYS A 151 3.80 -5.81 21.74
CA LYS A 151 5.15 -5.25 21.86
C LYS A 151 5.15 -3.72 21.77
N THR A 152 4.63 -3.18 20.68
CA THR A 152 4.65 -1.72 20.42
C THR A 152 3.91 -0.95 21.51
N ALA A 153 2.73 -1.42 21.94
CA ALA A 153 1.94 -0.78 22.97
C ALA A 153 2.66 -0.84 24.35
N VAL A 154 3.22 -1.99 24.72
CA VAL A 154 3.93 -2.16 26.00
C VAL A 154 5.14 -1.21 26.06
N GLU A 155 5.99 -1.18 25.03
CA GLU A 155 7.18 -0.34 24.98
C GLU A 155 6.82 1.16 25.06
N ARG A 156 5.78 1.58 24.31
CA ARG A 156 5.36 2.97 24.25
C ARG A 156 4.66 3.46 25.52
N LEU A 157 3.77 2.65 26.08
CA LEU A 157 3.11 2.99 27.33
C LEU A 157 4.08 2.99 28.51
N GLU A 158 5.14 2.17 28.47
CA GLU A 158 6.21 2.23 29.46
C GLU A 158 7.00 3.54 29.38
N ILE A 159 7.35 3.99 28.16
CA ILE A 159 7.99 5.28 27.96
C ILE A 159 7.09 6.41 28.49
N LEU A 160 5.79 6.38 28.14
CA LEU A 160 4.82 7.34 28.62
C LEU A 160 4.69 7.33 30.15
N ALA A 161 4.71 6.17 30.78
CA ALA A 161 4.66 6.08 32.25
C ALA A 161 5.83 6.77 32.94
N ASN A 162 7.01 6.82 32.29
CA ASN A 162 8.24 7.43 32.80
C ASN A 162 8.49 8.85 32.28
N SER A 163 7.59 9.42 31.48
CA SER A 163 7.67 10.80 30.95
C SER A 163 6.91 11.79 31.83
N ASP A 164 7.00 13.07 31.47
CA ASP A 164 6.24 14.16 32.12
C ASP A 164 4.74 14.19 31.68
N LYS A 165 4.35 13.31 30.76
CA LYS A 165 2.99 13.15 30.23
C LYS A 165 2.41 14.39 29.57
N THR A 166 3.29 15.12 28.87
CA THR A 166 2.90 16.26 28.03
C THR A 166 2.05 15.79 26.84
N ASP A 167 1.38 16.73 26.17
CA ASP A 167 0.65 16.44 24.92
C ASP A 167 1.57 15.77 23.88
N GLN A 168 2.82 16.21 23.78
CA GLN A 168 3.82 15.61 22.92
C GLN A 168 4.18 14.17 23.33
N ASP A 169 4.23 13.86 24.62
CA ASP A 169 4.48 12.49 25.12
C ASP A 169 3.31 11.56 24.77
N LEU A 170 2.07 12.06 24.87
CA LEU A 170 0.88 11.34 24.45
C LEU A 170 0.89 11.10 22.94
N GLU A 171 1.12 12.15 22.14
CA GLU A 171 1.24 11.99 20.69
C GLU A 171 2.34 10.98 20.32
N ASN A 172 3.50 11.05 20.95
CA ASN A 172 4.61 10.10 20.73
C ASN A 172 4.24 8.67 21.11
N ALA A 173 3.48 8.47 22.21
CA ALA A 173 3.03 7.15 22.64
C ALA A 173 2.11 6.49 21.60
N PHE A 174 1.38 7.28 20.82
CA PHE A 174 0.46 6.84 19.78
C PHE A 174 0.97 7.16 18.36
N SER A 175 2.20 7.65 18.17
CA SER A 175 2.75 8.02 16.87
C SER A 175 3.12 6.79 16.02
N VAL A 176 2.68 6.79 14.77
CA VAL A 176 3.08 5.81 13.76
C VAL A 176 4.47 6.11 13.20
N GLU A 177 4.88 7.38 13.14
CA GLU A 177 6.19 7.78 12.62
C GLU A 177 7.34 7.15 13.41
N ALA A 178 7.27 7.26 14.74
CA ALA A 178 8.30 6.66 15.59
C ALA A 178 8.28 5.11 15.54
N LEU A 179 7.14 4.47 15.22
CA LEU A 179 7.06 3.04 14.93
C LEU A 179 7.76 2.74 13.60
N SER A 180 7.50 3.54 12.57
CA SER A 180 8.12 3.42 11.25
C SER A 180 9.65 3.48 11.33
N ASP A 181 10.20 4.45 12.06
CA ASP A 181 11.65 4.62 12.24
C ASP A 181 12.28 3.43 12.95
N SER A 182 11.65 2.94 14.01
CA SER A 182 12.12 1.78 14.78
C SER A 182 12.10 0.52 13.92
N PHE A 183 10.99 0.25 13.22
CA PHE A 183 10.86 -0.87 12.30
C PHE A 183 11.88 -0.78 11.15
N PHE A 184 12.03 0.38 10.52
CA PHE A 184 12.98 0.60 9.44
C PHE A 184 14.42 0.30 9.86
N LYS A 185 14.81 0.76 11.05
CA LYS A 185 16.17 0.53 11.58
C LYS A 185 16.47 -0.97 11.75
N GLU A 186 15.53 -1.74 12.28
CA GLU A 186 15.69 -3.19 12.44
C GLU A 186 15.62 -3.91 11.08
N TYR A 187 14.64 -3.56 10.23
CA TYR A 187 14.48 -4.14 8.89
C TYR A 187 15.73 -3.96 8.03
N LYS A 188 16.34 -2.77 8.08
CA LYS A 188 17.59 -2.48 7.35
C LYS A 188 18.73 -3.39 7.80
N GLN A 189 18.80 -3.78 9.06
CA GLN A 189 19.81 -4.72 9.54
C GLN A 189 19.67 -6.10 8.90
N PHE A 190 18.44 -6.60 8.78
CA PHE A 190 18.17 -7.86 8.07
C PHE A 190 18.48 -7.74 6.59
N TYR A 191 18.03 -6.68 5.94
CA TYR A 191 18.36 -6.41 4.53
C TYR A 191 19.86 -6.45 4.27
N GLU A 192 20.65 -5.71 5.05
CA GLU A 192 22.12 -5.68 4.92
C GLU A 192 22.73 -7.05 5.24
N ALA A 193 22.20 -7.82 6.19
CA ALA A 193 22.70 -9.15 6.51
C ALA A 193 22.51 -10.14 5.35
N PHE A 194 21.37 -10.10 4.66
CA PHE A 194 21.14 -10.92 3.46
C PHE A 194 22.07 -10.51 2.30
N VAL A 195 22.29 -9.21 2.10
CA VAL A 195 23.19 -8.68 1.06
C VAL A 195 24.63 -9.08 1.36
N GLU A 196 25.08 -8.87 2.60
CA GLU A 196 26.43 -9.25 3.05
C GLU A 196 26.71 -10.73 2.86
N TYR A 197 25.74 -11.58 3.19
CA TYR A 197 25.89 -13.03 3.04
C TYR A 197 26.31 -13.45 1.61
N ILE A 198 25.73 -12.80 0.58
CA ILE A 198 26.06 -13.09 -0.83
C ILE A 198 27.32 -12.35 -1.29
N THR A 199 27.41 -11.07 -0.95
CA THR A 199 28.41 -10.16 -1.55
C THR A 199 29.74 -10.11 -0.77
N GLY A 200 29.72 -10.44 0.53
CA GLY A 200 30.84 -10.20 1.46
C GLY A 200 31.03 -8.76 1.86
N TYR A 201 30.12 -7.86 1.46
CA TYR A 201 30.21 -6.41 1.73
C TYR A 201 28.98 -5.91 2.49
N ARG A 202 29.20 -4.96 3.40
CA ARG A 202 28.15 -4.27 4.15
C ARG A 202 28.35 -2.77 4.13
N TYR A 203 27.25 -1.99 4.05
CA TYR A 203 27.31 -0.57 4.28
C TYR A 203 27.45 -0.26 5.77
N VAL A 204 28.56 0.39 6.14
CA VAL A 204 28.87 0.78 7.52
C VAL A 204 29.00 2.29 7.59
N LYS A 205 28.39 2.91 8.61
CA LYS A 205 28.52 4.34 8.85
C LYS A 205 29.88 4.65 9.49
N LYS A 206 30.76 5.34 8.76
CA LYS A 206 32.03 5.86 9.26
C LYS A 206 31.96 7.37 9.33
N GLY A 207 31.81 7.89 10.55
CA GLY A 207 31.58 9.33 10.77
C GLY A 207 30.23 9.78 10.17
N CYS A 208 30.28 10.74 9.24
CA CYS A 208 29.07 11.26 8.54
C CYS A 208 28.77 10.57 7.22
N LYS A 209 29.60 9.62 6.76
CA LYS A 209 29.41 8.93 5.46
C LYS A 209 29.13 7.45 5.63
N TRP A 210 28.35 6.91 4.72
CA TRP A 210 28.17 5.47 4.58
C TRP A 210 29.19 4.93 3.59
N GLU A 211 29.94 3.91 4.00
CA GLU A 211 30.97 3.29 3.16
C GLU A 211 30.69 1.79 2.98
N ASN A 212 30.84 1.32 1.76
CA ASN A 212 30.78 -0.10 1.45
C ASN A 212 32.06 -0.78 1.94
N THR A 213 31.95 -1.55 3.01
CA THR A 213 33.08 -2.14 3.72
C THR A 213 33.11 -3.65 3.47
N TYR A 214 34.28 -4.17 3.07
CA TYR A 214 34.54 -5.61 2.96
C TYR A 214 34.51 -6.25 4.35
N ILE A 215 33.76 -7.36 4.49
CA ILE A 215 33.60 -8.10 5.73
C ILE A 215 34.18 -9.51 5.61
N HIS A 216 33.85 -10.24 4.54
CA HIS A 216 34.33 -11.60 4.28
C HIS A 216 34.34 -11.88 2.77
N GLU A 217 34.93 -13.01 2.37
CA GLU A 217 34.90 -13.44 0.97
C GLU A 217 33.46 -13.60 0.47
N PRO A 218 33.17 -13.14 -0.77
CA PRO A 218 31.86 -13.33 -1.38
C PRO A 218 31.48 -14.82 -1.46
N ASP A 219 30.19 -15.10 -1.28
CA ASP A 219 29.66 -16.45 -1.48
C ASP A 219 29.77 -16.83 -2.97
N PRO A 220 30.05 -18.10 -3.33
CA PRO A 220 30.07 -18.55 -4.72
C PRO A 220 28.82 -18.22 -5.53
N GLN A 221 27.66 -18.11 -4.88
CA GLN A 221 26.40 -17.71 -5.49
C GLN A 221 26.40 -16.28 -6.05
N PHE A 222 27.35 -15.44 -5.64
CA PHE A 222 27.49 -14.08 -6.17
C PHE A 222 27.72 -14.08 -7.69
N ALA A 223 28.31 -15.14 -8.24
CA ALA A 223 28.46 -15.32 -9.68
C ALA A 223 27.10 -15.35 -10.44
N ASN A 224 26.03 -15.86 -9.82
CA ASN A 224 24.67 -15.84 -10.39
C ASN A 224 24.17 -14.41 -10.65
N PHE A 225 24.70 -13.45 -9.93
CA PHE A 225 24.42 -12.01 -10.06
C PHE A 225 25.48 -11.29 -10.91
N LYS A 226 26.26 -12.02 -11.73
CA LYS A 226 27.37 -11.46 -12.53
C LYS A 226 28.38 -10.66 -11.69
N ASN A 227 28.55 -11.02 -10.43
CA ASN A 227 29.37 -10.32 -9.43
C ASN A 227 28.98 -8.83 -9.28
N ASN A 228 27.71 -8.50 -9.47
CA ASN A 228 27.19 -7.15 -9.39
C ASN A 228 26.37 -6.97 -8.10
N GLN A 229 26.87 -6.14 -7.19
CA GLN A 229 26.23 -5.86 -5.89
C GLN A 229 24.84 -5.25 -6.07
N LYS A 230 24.64 -4.40 -7.08
CA LYS A 230 23.32 -3.77 -7.34
C LYS A 230 22.27 -4.85 -7.64
N LEU A 231 22.61 -5.86 -8.47
CA LEU A 231 21.67 -6.95 -8.78
C LEU A 231 21.31 -7.78 -7.54
N VAL A 232 22.28 -8.01 -6.64
CA VAL A 232 22.00 -8.67 -5.35
C VAL A 232 21.05 -7.83 -4.51
N ARG A 233 21.32 -6.53 -4.38
CA ARG A 233 20.51 -5.62 -3.59
C ARG A 233 19.08 -5.53 -4.11
N ASP A 234 18.89 -5.43 -5.41
CA ASP A 234 17.57 -5.39 -6.03
C ASP A 234 16.80 -6.71 -5.83
N TYR A 235 17.51 -7.85 -5.93
CA TYR A 235 16.93 -9.17 -5.65
C TYR A 235 16.49 -9.31 -4.18
N ILE A 236 17.35 -8.96 -3.23
CA ILE A 236 17.04 -9.04 -1.80
C ILE A 236 15.88 -8.11 -1.44
N LYS A 237 15.84 -6.87 -1.97
CA LYS A 237 14.69 -5.98 -1.81
C LYS A 237 13.40 -6.66 -2.25
N LYS A 238 13.40 -7.26 -3.44
CA LYS A 238 12.21 -7.94 -3.99
C LYS A 238 11.81 -9.16 -3.16
N MET A 239 12.78 -9.99 -2.75
CA MET A 239 12.53 -11.17 -1.91
C MET A 239 11.90 -10.76 -0.57
N LEU A 240 12.49 -9.79 0.13
CA LEU A 240 11.97 -9.29 1.40
C LEU A 240 10.61 -8.60 1.22
N GLY A 241 10.40 -7.87 0.12
CA GLY A 241 9.11 -7.28 -0.24
C GLY A 241 8.01 -8.33 -0.42
N ARG A 242 8.32 -9.46 -1.08
CA ARG A 242 7.40 -10.61 -1.19
C ARG A 242 7.06 -11.18 0.19
N ILE A 243 8.06 -11.34 1.08
CA ILE A 243 7.84 -11.86 2.43
C ILE A 243 6.94 -10.91 3.22
N VAL A 244 7.24 -9.62 3.23
CA VAL A 244 6.43 -8.62 3.96
C VAL A 244 5.00 -8.56 3.43
N PHE A 245 4.80 -8.66 2.11
CA PHE A 245 3.46 -8.77 1.53
C PHE A 245 2.69 -9.97 2.09
N LEU A 246 3.37 -11.11 2.33
CA LEU A 246 2.71 -12.28 2.95
C LEU A 246 2.25 -11.99 4.38
N TYR A 247 2.98 -11.17 5.15
CA TYR A 247 2.55 -10.73 6.47
C TYR A 247 1.25 -9.91 6.42
N PHE A 248 1.03 -9.10 5.38
CA PHE A 248 -0.25 -8.41 5.20
C PHE A 248 -1.38 -9.37 4.87
N ILE A 249 -1.17 -10.31 3.93
CA ILE A 249 -2.26 -11.21 3.52
C ILE A 249 -2.57 -12.32 4.54
N GLN A 250 -1.61 -12.73 5.36
CA GLN A 250 -1.92 -13.63 6.49
C GLN A 250 -2.84 -12.98 7.52
N ARG A 251 -2.71 -11.65 7.73
CA ARG A 251 -3.65 -10.88 8.57
C ARG A 251 -5.09 -10.92 8.05
N LYS A 252 -5.27 -11.04 6.74
CA LYS A 252 -6.58 -11.23 6.09
C LYS A 252 -7.11 -12.68 6.19
N GLY A 253 -6.33 -13.60 6.75
CA GLY A 253 -6.67 -15.02 6.80
C GLY A 253 -6.45 -15.78 5.48
N TRP A 254 -5.90 -15.13 4.44
CA TRP A 254 -5.75 -15.74 3.12
C TRP A 254 -4.63 -16.77 3.02
N LEU A 255 -3.78 -16.87 4.02
CA LEU A 255 -2.79 -17.92 4.15
C LEU A 255 -3.28 -19.00 5.11
N ASN A 256 -4.15 -19.88 4.62
CA ASN A 256 -4.68 -21.05 5.34
C ASN A 256 -5.45 -20.70 6.64
N ASP A 257 -6.04 -19.50 6.71
CA ASP A 257 -6.71 -18.97 7.91
C ASP A 257 -5.81 -18.94 9.17
N ASP A 258 -4.51 -18.80 8.94
CA ASP A 258 -3.47 -18.75 9.98
C ASP A 258 -2.81 -17.38 10.01
N SER A 259 -3.04 -16.60 11.07
CA SER A 259 -2.46 -15.28 11.26
C SER A 259 -0.94 -15.29 11.51
N ASN A 260 -0.35 -16.45 11.79
CA ASN A 260 1.09 -16.67 12.01
C ASN A 260 1.66 -17.65 10.97
N TYR A 261 1.04 -17.76 9.80
CA TYR A 261 1.41 -18.75 8.77
C TYR A 261 2.89 -18.76 8.44
N MET A 262 3.52 -17.60 8.28
CA MET A 262 4.93 -17.52 7.88
C MET A 262 5.88 -18.03 8.96
N GLU A 263 5.61 -17.72 10.23
CA GLU A 263 6.38 -18.24 11.37
C GLU A 263 6.19 -19.75 11.51
N ASN A 264 4.93 -20.20 11.44
CA ASN A 264 4.60 -21.63 11.56
C ASN A 264 5.22 -22.43 10.41
N LEU A 265 5.16 -21.90 9.18
CA LEU A 265 5.78 -22.52 8.01
C LEU A 265 7.29 -22.74 8.19
N PHE A 266 8.00 -21.79 8.79
CA PHE A 266 9.41 -21.92 9.10
C PHE A 266 9.67 -22.89 10.26
N LEU A 267 8.91 -22.77 11.35
CA LEU A 267 9.09 -23.62 12.54
C LEU A 267 8.84 -25.10 12.24
N ASP A 268 7.81 -25.41 11.46
CA ASP A 268 7.40 -26.77 11.10
C ASP A 268 8.27 -27.40 9.99
N SER A 269 9.12 -26.60 9.32
CA SER A 269 10.04 -27.10 8.30
C SER A 269 11.15 -27.93 8.91
N SER A 270 11.60 -28.98 8.20
CA SER A 270 12.76 -29.79 8.61
C SER A 270 14.05 -28.96 8.61
N ASP A 271 15.10 -29.42 9.29
CA ASP A 271 16.39 -28.73 9.31
C ASP A 271 17.00 -28.60 7.89
N GLU A 272 16.81 -29.61 7.03
CA GLU A 272 17.21 -29.53 5.63
C GLU A 272 16.47 -28.43 4.87
N GLN A 273 15.14 -28.32 5.07
CA GLN A 273 14.33 -27.26 4.49
C GLN A 273 14.71 -25.89 5.04
N LYS A 274 14.96 -25.76 6.34
CA LYS A 274 15.40 -24.49 6.96
C LYS A 274 16.73 -23.99 6.39
N ASN A 275 17.68 -24.89 6.15
CA ASN A 275 18.98 -24.56 5.55
C ASN A 275 18.88 -24.22 4.04
N ASN A 276 17.77 -24.56 3.38
CA ASN A 276 17.50 -24.23 1.99
C ASN A 276 16.11 -23.57 1.85
N PHE A 277 15.71 -22.75 2.81
CA PHE A 277 14.33 -22.28 2.98
C PHE A 277 13.81 -21.50 1.77
N LEU A 278 14.67 -20.69 1.13
CA LEU A 278 14.28 -19.95 -0.06
C LEU A 278 13.86 -20.89 -1.19
N ASP A 279 14.68 -21.88 -1.52
CA ASP A 279 14.45 -22.73 -2.69
C ASP A 279 13.46 -23.86 -2.41
N SER A 280 13.44 -24.39 -1.18
CA SER A 280 12.58 -25.52 -0.82
C SER A 280 11.18 -25.13 -0.35
N VAL A 281 10.99 -23.89 0.12
CA VAL A 281 9.72 -23.45 0.73
C VAL A 281 9.20 -22.14 0.11
N LEU A 282 10.00 -21.05 0.12
CA LEU A 282 9.51 -19.74 -0.31
C LEU A 282 9.25 -19.66 -1.81
N LYS A 283 10.16 -20.15 -2.67
CA LYS A 283 9.93 -20.15 -4.12
C LYS A 283 8.75 -21.04 -4.53
N PRO A 284 8.56 -22.28 -4.00
CA PRO A 284 7.33 -23.04 -4.18
C PRO A 284 6.07 -22.30 -3.71
N LEU A 285 6.11 -21.54 -2.61
CA LEU A 285 5.01 -20.71 -2.15
C LEU A 285 4.73 -19.57 -3.13
N PHE A 286 5.76 -18.79 -3.51
CA PHE A 286 5.61 -17.63 -4.38
C PHE A 286 5.14 -18.02 -5.78
N PHE A 287 5.82 -18.93 -6.42
CA PHE A 287 5.61 -19.26 -7.83
C PHE A 287 4.65 -20.44 -8.02
N GLY A 288 4.65 -21.35 -7.07
CA GLY A 288 3.87 -22.58 -7.14
C GLY A 288 2.46 -22.45 -6.56
N LEU A 289 2.26 -21.72 -5.48
CA LEU A 289 0.91 -21.51 -4.90
C LEU A 289 0.30 -20.19 -5.33
N LEU A 290 0.97 -19.07 -5.08
CA LEU A 290 0.41 -17.75 -5.30
C LEU A 290 0.32 -17.35 -6.77
N ASN A 291 1.18 -17.90 -7.62
CA ASN A 291 1.22 -17.60 -9.07
C ASN A 291 0.79 -18.78 -9.97
N THR A 292 0.20 -19.82 -9.41
CA THR A 292 -0.28 -20.99 -10.18
C THR A 292 -1.72 -21.31 -9.80
N LEU A 293 -2.54 -21.56 -10.81
CA LEU A 293 -3.93 -21.96 -10.61
C LEU A 293 -4.02 -23.24 -9.76
N PRO A 294 -4.98 -23.34 -8.82
CA PRO A 294 -5.09 -24.50 -7.92
C PRO A 294 -5.11 -25.85 -8.62
N LYS A 295 -5.74 -25.95 -9.79
CA LYS A 295 -5.81 -27.19 -10.59
C LYS A 295 -4.47 -27.64 -11.16
N ASP A 296 -3.51 -26.73 -11.33
CA ASP A 296 -2.22 -27.04 -11.98
C ASP A 296 -1.10 -27.26 -10.94
N ARG A 297 -1.33 -26.97 -9.64
CA ARG A 297 -0.33 -27.04 -8.57
C ARG A 297 0.30 -28.43 -8.35
N ALA A 298 -0.47 -29.48 -8.57
CA ALA A 298 -0.01 -30.86 -8.42
C ALA A 298 0.89 -31.33 -9.56
N THR A 299 0.90 -30.63 -10.70
CA THR A 299 1.62 -31.03 -11.93
C THR A 299 2.90 -30.24 -12.15
N ILE A 300 3.15 -29.21 -11.36
CA ILE A 300 4.34 -28.37 -11.49
C ILE A 300 5.35 -28.66 -10.38
N TYR A 301 6.59 -28.34 -10.66
CA TYR A 301 7.70 -28.42 -9.72
C TYR A 301 8.49 -27.11 -9.78
N ILE A 302 8.79 -26.54 -8.62
CA ILE A 302 9.69 -25.38 -8.46
C ILE A 302 10.92 -25.87 -7.71
N ASN A 303 12.09 -25.80 -8.33
CA ASN A 303 13.35 -26.33 -7.78
C ASN A 303 13.21 -27.79 -7.27
N ASN A 304 12.53 -28.64 -8.05
CA ASN A 304 12.22 -30.03 -7.73
C ASN A 304 11.26 -30.25 -6.54
N VAL A 305 10.67 -29.20 -6.01
CA VAL A 305 9.65 -29.26 -4.94
C VAL A 305 8.26 -29.09 -5.54
N SER A 306 7.34 -29.99 -5.21
CA SER A 306 5.93 -29.83 -5.58
C SER A 306 5.26 -28.82 -4.64
N PRO A 307 4.63 -27.75 -5.14
CA PRO A 307 3.88 -26.81 -4.30
C PRO A 307 2.74 -27.46 -3.52
N ALA A 308 2.23 -28.59 -4.01
CA ALA A 308 1.19 -29.36 -3.33
C ALA A 308 1.63 -29.99 -1.99
N THR A 309 2.92 -29.99 -1.68
CA THR A 309 3.43 -30.47 -0.38
C THR A 309 3.36 -29.40 0.72
N LEU A 310 3.19 -28.13 0.34
CA LEU A 310 3.13 -27.05 1.31
C LEU A 310 1.78 -27.01 2.06
N PRO A 311 1.78 -26.62 3.36
CA PRO A 311 0.55 -26.37 4.12
C PRO A 311 -0.36 -25.37 3.39
N GLY A 312 -1.66 -25.63 3.41
CA GLY A 312 -2.64 -24.73 2.80
C GLY A 312 -2.65 -24.70 1.26
N HIS A 313 -2.00 -25.64 0.57
CA HIS A 313 -1.94 -25.68 -0.91
C HIS A 313 -3.31 -25.66 -1.60
N LYS A 314 -4.40 -26.03 -0.91
CA LYS A 314 -5.77 -26.00 -1.41
C LYS A 314 -6.48 -24.67 -1.13
N THR A 315 -6.14 -24.01 -0.02
CA THR A 315 -6.82 -22.83 0.51
C THR A 315 -6.13 -21.52 0.11
N ILE A 316 -4.80 -21.52 -0.01
CA ILE A 316 -4.03 -20.35 -0.43
C ILE A 316 -4.48 -19.89 -1.83
N PRO A 317 -4.81 -18.58 -1.99
CA PRO A 317 -5.36 -18.07 -3.24
C PRO A 317 -4.34 -18.03 -4.38
N TYR A 318 -4.84 -18.01 -5.60
CA TYR A 318 -4.09 -17.63 -6.79
C TYR A 318 -4.20 -16.11 -6.97
N LEU A 319 -3.12 -15.38 -6.80
CA LEU A 319 -3.14 -13.91 -6.84
C LEU A 319 -2.83 -13.33 -8.23
N ASN A 320 -2.11 -14.08 -9.09
CA ASN A 320 -1.77 -13.65 -10.47
C ASN A 320 -1.12 -12.24 -10.56
N GLY A 321 -0.47 -11.78 -9.51
CA GLY A 321 0.18 -10.46 -9.50
C GLY A 321 1.61 -10.51 -10.03
N GLY A 322 2.08 -9.45 -10.70
CA GLY A 322 3.46 -9.31 -11.18
C GLY A 322 4.52 -9.48 -10.09
N LEU A 323 4.15 -9.27 -8.81
CA LEU A 323 5.03 -9.47 -7.66
C LEU A 323 5.56 -10.92 -7.57
N PHE A 324 4.71 -11.90 -7.86
CA PHE A 324 5.04 -13.33 -7.83
C PHE A 324 5.39 -13.90 -9.21
N GLN A 325 5.68 -13.06 -10.20
CA GLN A 325 6.22 -13.50 -11.47
C GLN A 325 7.68 -13.93 -11.29
N GLN A 326 8.02 -15.12 -11.79
CA GLN A 326 9.38 -15.64 -11.73
C GLN A 326 10.29 -14.94 -12.74
N GLU A 327 11.39 -14.38 -12.27
CA GLU A 327 12.44 -13.78 -13.09
C GLU A 327 13.57 -14.80 -13.36
N GLU A 328 14.50 -14.52 -14.28
CA GLU A 328 15.62 -15.42 -14.60
C GLU A 328 16.48 -15.75 -13.37
N ILE A 329 16.73 -14.76 -12.52
CA ILE A 329 17.50 -14.96 -11.28
C ILE A 329 16.76 -15.87 -10.27
N ASP A 330 15.42 -15.85 -10.25
CA ASP A 330 14.64 -16.76 -9.40
C ASP A 330 14.78 -18.23 -9.79
N LYS A 331 15.24 -18.51 -11.02
CA LYS A 331 15.51 -19.89 -11.51
C LYS A 331 16.85 -20.44 -11.02
N CYS A 332 17.76 -19.58 -10.57
CA CYS A 332 19.01 -20.00 -9.97
C CYS A 332 18.78 -20.59 -8.58
N GLN A 333 19.60 -21.55 -8.19
CA GLN A 333 19.62 -22.05 -6.82
C GLN A 333 20.30 -21.01 -5.93
N LEU A 334 19.60 -20.60 -4.86
CA LEU A 334 20.07 -19.60 -3.90
C LEU A 334 19.80 -20.09 -2.48
N GLN A 335 20.85 -20.21 -1.70
CA GLN A 335 20.79 -20.65 -0.31
C GLN A 335 21.16 -19.52 0.64
N PHE A 336 20.46 -19.47 1.74
CA PHE A 336 20.77 -18.60 2.88
C PHE A 336 20.74 -19.42 4.16
N ARG A 337 21.54 -19.03 5.15
CA ARG A 337 21.54 -19.68 6.45
C ARG A 337 20.17 -19.59 7.13
N ALA A 338 19.79 -20.61 7.84
CA ALA A 338 18.52 -20.71 8.54
C ALA A 338 18.33 -19.59 9.58
N ASP A 339 19.41 -19.14 10.25
CA ASP A 339 19.36 -18.08 11.27
C ASP A 339 18.96 -16.71 10.71
N LEU A 340 19.25 -16.43 9.42
CA LEU A 340 18.80 -15.21 8.76
C LEU A 340 17.26 -15.16 8.64
N PHE A 341 16.65 -16.27 8.25
CA PHE A 341 15.19 -16.36 8.16
C PHE A 341 14.53 -16.43 9.55
N ASP A 342 15.10 -17.19 10.49
CA ASP A 342 14.60 -17.26 11.86
C ASP A 342 14.56 -15.89 12.52
N GLY A 343 15.67 -15.13 12.41
CA GLY A 343 15.73 -13.76 12.90
C GLY A 343 14.72 -12.85 12.23
N LEU A 344 14.61 -12.91 10.89
CA LEU A 344 13.66 -12.10 10.12
C LEU A 344 12.20 -12.39 10.53
N PHE A 345 11.81 -13.66 10.64
CA PHE A 345 10.43 -14.02 11.00
C PHE A 345 10.09 -13.65 12.45
N LYS A 346 11.01 -13.84 13.40
CA LYS A 346 10.85 -13.35 14.78
C LYS A 346 10.69 -11.82 14.84
N PHE A 347 11.45 -11.11 14.03
CA PHE A 347 11.34 -9.65 13.92
C PHE A 347 9.98 -9.25 13.34
N LEU A 348 9.63 -9.73 12.15
CA LEU A 348 8.36 -9.39 11.50
C LEU A 348 7.15 -9.82 12.36
N GLY A 349 7.20 -11.03 12.94
CA GLY A 349 6.15 -11.56 13.80
C GLY A 349 6.00 -10.82 15.13
N SER A 350 6.91 -9.93 15.51
CA SER A 350 6.80 -9.11 16.70
C SER A 350 5.96 -7.84 16.52
N TYR A 351 5.57 -7.51 15.29
CA TYR A 351 4.79 -6.32 14.95
C TYR A 351 3.38 -6.68 14.47
N ASN A 352 2.45 -5.78 14.70
CA ASN A 352 1.13 -5.83 14.06
C ASN A 352 1.23 -5.22 12.66
N PHE A 353 0.66 -5.92 11.67
CA PHE A 353 0.49 -5.42 10.31
C PHE A 353 -0.96 -5.00 10.13
N THR A 354 -1.18 -3.79 9.62
CA THR A 354 -2.51 -3.29 9.29
C THR A 354 -2.69 -3.35 7.80
N ILE A 355 -3.82 -3.85 7.33
CA ILE A 355 -4.06 -4.01 5.91
C ILE A 355 -4.38 -2.66 5.26
N ASP A 356 -5.06 -1.78 5.99
CA ASP A 356 -5.52 -0.47 5.52
C ASP A 356 -4.44 0.60 5.71
N GLU A 357 -4.26 1.44 4.70
CA GLU A 357 -3.44 2.64 4.85
C GLU A 357 -4.18 3.68 5.69
N ASN A 358 -3.48 4.20 6.69
CA ASN A 358 -4.04 5.16 7.63
C ASN A 358 -4.54 6.45 6.95
N ASP A 359 -5.68 6.97 7.42
CA ASP A 359 -6.15 8.33 7.14
C ASP A 359 -5.44 9.29 8.11
N PRO A 360 -5.11 10.55 7.72
CA PRO A 360 -4.48 11.51 8.62
C PRO A 360 -5.23 11.75 9.95
N ASP A 361 -6.55 11.59 9.94
CA ASP A 361 -7.39 11.80 11.12
C ASP A 361 -7.80 10.50 11.83
N ASP A 362 -7.47 9.33 11.26
CA ASP A 362 -7.81 8.02 11.81
C ASP A 362 -6.69 7.01 11.59
N VAL A 363 -5.84 6.86 12.60
CA VAL A 363 -4.59 6.12 12.53
C VAL A 363 -4.68 4.85 13.38
N GLU A 364 -4.46 3.69 12.77
CA GLU A 364 -4.21 2.42 13.48
C GLU A 364 -2.71 2.20 13.65
N ILE A 365 -2.27 1.93 14.88
CA ILE A 365 -0.85 1.81 15.21
C ILE A 365 -0.37 0.39 14.88
N GLY A 366 0.25 0.27 13.74
CA GLY A 366 0.80 -0.96 13.18
C GLY A 366 1.62 -0.65 11.94
N ILE A 367 2.22 -1.68 11.36
CA ILE A 367 2.92 -1.56 10.09
C ILE A 367 1.88 -1.50 8.98
N ASP A 368 1.72 -0.35 8.34
CA ASP A 368 0.80 -0.16 7.23
C ASP A 368 1.51 -0.21 5.86
N PRO A 369 0.77 -0.41 4.76
CA PRO A 369 1.36 -0.47 3.42
C PRO A 369 2.14 0.78 3.01
N GLU A 370 1.79 1.96 3.52
CA GLU A 370 2.50 3.20 3.24
C GLU A 370 3.87 3.23 3.89
N MET A 371 4.00 2.71 5.11
CA MET A 371 5.31 2.59 5.77
C MET A 371 6.29 1.77 4.95
N LEU A 372 5.81 0.76 4.21
CA LEU A 372 6.66 0.03 3.27
C LEU A 372 7.22 0.95 2.18
N GLY A 373 6.41 1.83 1.62
CA GLY A 373 6.87 2.83 0.66
C GLY A 373 8.04 3.62 1.22
N CYS A 374 7.89 4.21 2.39
CA CYS A 374 8.92 4.95 3.10
C CYS A 374 10.19 4.09 3.37
N ILE A 375 10.02 2.84 3.82
CA ILE A 375 11.11 1.91 4.10
C ILE A 375 11.90 1.61 2.82
N PHE A 376 11.22 1.29 1.73
CA PHE A 376 11.89 0.95 0.47
C PHE A 376 12.55 2.15 -0.19
N GLU A 377 11.94 3.33 -0.15
CA GLU A 377 12.57 4.56 -0.60
C GLU A 377 13.87 4.85 0.18
N ASN A 378 13.85 4.67 1.50
CA ASN A 378 15.03 4.84 2.36
C ASN A 378 16.10 3.74 2.18
N LEU A 379 15.79 2.59 1.57
CA LEU A 379 16.75 1.56 1.18
C LEU A 379 17.42 1.84 -0.17
N LEU A 380 17.01 2.84 -0.91
CA LEU A 380 17.71 3.30 -2.11
C LEU A 380 19.02 3.98 -1.67
N GLU A 381 20.15 3.46 -2.13
CA GLU A 381 21.48 3.81 -1.63
C GLU A 381 21.91 5.25 -1.95
N ASP A 382 21.27 5.85 -2.97
CA ASP A 382 21.61 7.16 -3.51
C ASP A 382 20.44 8.15 -3.42
N ASN A 383 19.62 8.09 -2.36
CA ASN A 383 18.41 8.91 -2.24
C ASN A 383 18.65 10.42 -2.41
N ARG A 384 19.81 10.92 -1.88
CA ARG A 384 20.15 12.35 -2.01
C ARG A 384 20.57 12.73 -3.42
N ASP A 385 21.23 11.82 -4.14
CA ASP A 385 21.71 12.05 -5.49
C ASP A 385 20.62 11.86 -6.55
N LYS A 386 19.55 11.09 -6.21
CA LYS A 386 18.43 10.76 -7.12
C LYS A 386 17.15 11.53 -6.84
N GLY A 387 17.12 12.39 -5.80
CA GLY A 387 15.97 13.24 -5.49
C GLY A 387 14.74 12.48 -4.96
N ALA A 388 14.88 11.22 -4.49
CA ALA A 388 13.79 10.47 -3.91
C ALA A 388 13.50 10.98 -2.48
N TYR A 389 12.40 11.72 -2.31
CA TYR A 389 11.94 12.24 -1.03
C TYR A 389 10.53 11.75 -0.72
N TYR A 390 10.34 11.25 0.48
CA TYR A 390 9.01 10.94 0.99
C TYR A 390 8.17 12.22 1.14
N THR A 391 6.97 12.20 0.59
CA THR A 391 6.03 13.32 0.75
C THR A 391 5.05 13.01 1.89
N PRO A 392 4.95 13.88 2.93
CA PRO A 392 4.03 13.67 4.05
C PRO A 392 2.57 13.51 3.60
N LYS A 393 1.82 12.67 4.31
CA LYS A 393 0.40 12.34 4.01
C LYS A 393 -0.50 13.55 3.88
N GLU A 394 -0.33 14.52 4.76
CA GLU A 394 -1.12 15.74 4.80
C GLU A 394 -0.96 16.53 3.51
N ILE A 395 0.27 16.61 2.99
CA ILE A 395 0.57 17.29 1.72
C ILE A 395 -0.03 16.52 0.55
N VAL A 396 0.15 15.18 0.53
CA VAL A 396 -0.43 14.32 -0.51
C VAL A 396 -1.95 14.46 -0.53
N HIS A 397 -2.59 14.36 0.63
CA HIS A 397 -4.04 14.48 0.76
C HIS A 397 -4.55 15.84 0.28
N TYR A 398 -3.90 16.93 0.72
CA TYR A 398 -4.25 18.28 0.29
C TYR A 398 -4.11 18.45 -1.23
N MET A 399 -2.97 18.05 -1.81
CA MET A 399 -2.72 18.21 -3.24
C MET A 399 -3.68 17.36 -4.09
N CYS A 400 -3.96 16.12 -3.68
CA CYS A 400 -4.92 15.25 -4.36
C CYS A 400 -6.33 15.85 -4.36
N ARG A 401 -6.79 16.32 -3.20
CA ARG A 401 -8.11 16.96 -3.03
C ARG A 401 -8.24 18.21 -3.89
N GLU A 402 -7.30 19.16 -3.79
CA GLU A 402 -7.33 20.40 -4.55
C GLU A 402 -7.23 20.16 -6.07
N SER A 403 -6.41 19.19 -6.51
CA SER A 403 -6.32 18.83 -7.92
C SER A 403 -7.63 18.25 -8.45
N LEU A 404 -8.30 17.41 -7.66
CA LEU A 404 -9.59 16.85 -8.03
C LEU A 404 -10.68 17.94 -8.06
N ILE A 405 -10.71 18.84 -7.09
CA ILE A 405 -11.63 20.00 -7.04
C ILE A 405 -11.42 20.85 -8.30
N ALA A 406 -10.19 21.24 -8.60
CA ALA A 406 -9.87 22.05 -9.78
C ALA A 406 -10.33 21.40 -11.10
N TYR A 407 -10.09 20.08 -11.25
CA TYR A 407 -10.55 19.33 -12.42
C TYR A 407 -12.08 19.31 -12.54
N LEU A 408 -12.79 19.02 -11.45
CA LEU A 408 -14.25 18.93 -11.46
C LEU A 408 -14.92 20.29 -11.68
N GLN A 409 -14.28 21.38 -11.25
CA GLN A 409 -14.73 22.76 -11.43
C GLN A 409 -14.50 23.34 -12.82
N THR A 410 -13.82 22.61 -13.73
CA THR A 410 -13.60 23.06 -15.10
C THR A 410 -14.94 23.29 -15.79
N ASP A 411 -15.10 24.47 -16.42
CA ASP A 411 -16.30 24.91 -17.15
C ASP A 411 -17.56 25.06 -16.26
N LYS A 412 -17.39 25.32 -14.95
CA LYS A 412 -18.48 25.53 -13.98
C LYS A 412 -18.60 27.00 -13.55
N ASN A 413 -19.82 27.42 -13.22
CA ASN A 413 -20.06 28.74 -12.62
C ASN A 413 -19.68 28.75 -11.13
N ASN A 414 -19.72 29.92 -10.48
CA ASN A 414 -19.22 30.08 -9.10
C ASN A 414 -20.05 29.27 -8.08
N GLU A 415 -21.38 29.22 -8.24
CA GLU A 415 -22.24 28.44 -7.32
C GLU A 415 -21.95 26.94 -7.45
N GLU A 416 -21.83 26.43 -8.68
CA GLU A 416 -21.46 25.04 -8.95
C GLU A 416 -20.07 24.71 -8.40
N LYS A 417 -19.09 25.62 -8.51
CA LYS A 417 -17.76 25.45 -7.95
C LYS A 417 -17.78 25.29 -6.42
N ASP A 418 -18.57 26.12 -5.73
CA ASP A 418 -18.70 26.02 -4.28
C ASP A 418 -19.41 24.73 -3.85
N GLN A 419 -20.40 24.26 -4.61
CA GLN A 419 -21.05 22.98 -4.38
C GLN A 419 -20.06 21.79 -4.56
N ILE A 420 -19.27 21.82 -5.62
CA ILE A 420 -18.23 20.81 -5.89
C ILE A 420 -17.17 20.79 -4.79
N LYS A 421 -16.70 21.98 -4.36
CA LYS A 421 -15.73 22.08 -3.26
C LYS A 421 -16.28 21.46 -1.98
N ARG A 422 -17.53 21.80 -1.60
CA ARG A 422 -18.17 21.19 -0.41
C ARG A 422 -18.37 19.69 -0.56
N PHE A 423 -18.77 19.21 -1.75
CA PHE A 423 -18.91 17.80 -2.02
C PHE A 423 -17.62 17.02 -1.80
N VAL A 424 -16.52 17.46 -2.41
CA VAL A 424 -15.22 16.77 -2.29
C VAL A 424 -14.67 16.88 -0.85
N THR A 425 -14.88 18.00 -0.17
CA THR A 425 -14.41 18.18 1.21
C THR A 425 -15.20 17.32 2.21
N ASN A 426 -16.53 17.23 2.05
CA ASN A 426 -17.41 16.58 3.03
C ASN A 426 -17.83 15.17 2.61
N HIS A 427 -17.49 14.73 1.38
CA HIS A 427 -17.95 13.49 0.77
C HIS A 427 -19.48 13.31 0.91
N ASN A 428 -20.24 14.35 0.59
CA ASN A 428 -21.70 14.36 0.66
C ASN A 428 -22.32 14.71 -0.68
N ALA A 429 -22.91 13.71 -1.36
CA ALA A 429 -23.51 13.88 -2.68
C ALA A 429 -24.70 14.85 -2.73
N GLN A 430 -25.37 15.11 -1.60
CA GLN A 430 -26.47 16.07 -1.52
C GLN A 430 -26.03 17.51 -1.85
N GLU A 431 -24.75 17.83 -1.66
CA GLU A 431 -24.17 19.13 -2.03
C GLU A 431 -24.20 19.41 -3.54
N LEU A 432 -24.17 18.35 -4.37
CA LEU A 432 -24.08 18.48 -5.84
C LEU A 432 -25.40 18.81 -6.51
N ARG A 433 -26.55 18.57 -5.84
CA ARG A 433 -27.90 18.80 -6.38
C ARG A 433 -28.07 18.14 -7.78
N GLU A 434 -28.28 18.96 -8.83
CA GLU A 434 -28.50 18.50 -10.21
C GLU A 434 -27.21 18.05 -10.92
N GLN A 435 -26.03 18.34 -10.38
CA GLN A 435 -24.75 18.03 -11.01
C GLN A 435 -24.28 16.59 -10.80
N VAL A 436 -24.98 15.77 -9.99
CA VAL A 436 -24.53 14.41 -9.60
C VAL A 436 -24.12 13.57 -10.82
N SER A 437 -24.94 13.53 -11.87
CA SER A 437 -24.67 12.69 -13.04
C SER A 437 -23.45 13.15 -13.85
N ASP A 438 -23.24 14.47 -13.98
CA ASP A 438 -22.08 15.03 -14.70
C ASP A 438 -20.80 14.78 -13.91
N ILE A 439 -20.82 15.03 -12.59
CA ILE A 439 -19.67 14.81 -11.71
C ILE A 439 -19.32 13.32 -11.63
N ASP A 440 -20.30 12.44 -11.52
CA ASP A 440 -20.05 10.99 -11.51
C ASP A 440 -19.38 10.52 -12.80
N LYS A 441 -19.85 10.99 -13.96
CA LYS A 441 -19.21 10.70 -15.25
C LYS A 441 -17.76 11.20 -15.31
N LYS A 442 -17.49 12.42 -14.81
CA LYS A 442 -16.14 12.98 -14.72
C LYS A 442 -15.25 12.10 -13.83
N LEU A 443 -15.74 11.69 -12.65
CA LEU A 443 -15.01 10.81 -11.72
C LEU A 443 -14.68 9.45 -12.34
N GLN A 444 -15.60 8.85 -13.12
CA GLN A 444 -15.39 7.57 -13.79
C GLN A 444 -14.40 7.63 -14.95
N THR A 445 -14.24 8.79 -15.61
CA THR A 445 -13.47 8.92 -16.85
C THR A 445 -12.16 9.69 -16.72
N VAL A 446 -11.92 10.38 -15.62
CA VAL A 446 -10.69 11.14 -15.38
C VAL A 446 -9.43 10.30 -15.56
N LYS A 447 -8.41 10.86 -16.20
CA LYS A 447 -7.10 10.22 -16.41
C LYS A 447 -6.04 10.96 -15.60
N ILE A 448 -5.42 10.27 -14.68
CA ILE A 448 -4.51 10.81 -13.68
C ILE A 448 -3.15 10.12 -13.83
N CYS A 449 -2.09 10.90 -13.88
CA CYS A 449 -0.75 10.34 -13.96
C CYS A 449 0.19 11.00 -12.95
N ASP A 450 1.02 10.16 -12.35
CA ASP A 450 2.22 10.57 -11.63
C ASP A 450 3.45 10.19 -12.48
N PRO A 451 4.19 11.16 -13.02
CA PRO A 451 5.33 10.90 -13.89
C PRO A 451 6.61 10.52 -13.15
N ALA A 452 6.61 10.60 -11.81
CA ALA A 452 7.70 10.20 -10.91
C ALA A 452 7.08 9.52 -9.68
N ILE A 453 6.40 8.38 -9.95
CA ILE A 453 5.44 7.77 -9.01
C ILE A 453 6.06 7.39 -7.66
N GLY A 454 7.38 7.14 -7.58
CA GLY A 454 8.02 6.65 -6.37
C GLY A 454 7.32 5.41 -5.82
N SER A 455 7.09 5.37 -4.53
CA SER A 455 6.31 4.32 -3.87
C SER A 455 4.79 4.43 -4.07
N GLY A 456 4.30 5.40 -4.84
CA GLY A 456 2.89 5.56 -5.18
C GLY A 456 2.07 6.45 -4.25
N ALA A 457 2.67 7.39 -3.54
CA ALA A 457 1.98 8.24 -2.57
C ALA A 457 0.81 9.02 -3.17
N PHE A 458 1.04 9.79 -4.25
CA PHE A 458 0.00 10.58 -4.90
C PHE A 458 -1.07 9.74 -5.59
N PRO A 459 -0.73 8.69 -6.36
CA PRO A 459 -1.74 7.80 -6.93
C PRO A 459 -2.60 7.09 -5.89
N MET A 460 -2.04 6.71 -4.73
CA MET A 460 -2.81 6.15 -3.62
C MET A 460 -3.73 7.20 -2.98
N GLY A 461 -3.25 8.44 -2.80
CA GLY A 461 -4.07 9.57 -2.36
C GLY A 461 -5.24 9.84 -3.32
N MET A 462 -4.98 9.82 -4.63
CA MET A 462 -6.02 9.97 -5.66
C MET A 462 -7.00 8.80 -5.69
N LEU A 463 -6.54 7.57 -5.46
CA LEU A 463 -7.43 6.41 -5.31
C LEU A 463 -8.42 6.61 -4.15
N LYS A 464 -7.92 7.08 -2.98
CA LYS A 464 -8.74 7.34 -1.79
C LYS A 464 -9.77 8.45 -2.05
N GLU A 465 -9.37 9.59 -2.61
CA GLU A 465 -10.27 10.71 -2.90
C GLU A 465 -11.33 10.34 -3.95
N LEU A 466 -10.93 9.70 -5.05
CA LEU A 466 -11.88 9.23 -6.07
C LEU A 466 -12.86 8.20 -5.50
N PHE A 467 -12.36 7.26 -4.69
CA PHE A 467 -13.20 6.25 -4.05
C PHE A 467 -14.21 6.88 -3.11
N ALA A 468 -13.78 7.80 -2.23
CA ALA A 468 -14.67 8.48 -1.29
C ALA A 468 -15.77 9.28 -2.01
N CYS A 469 -15.43 10.01 -3.07
CA CYS A 469 -16.39 10.73 -3.90
C CYS A 469 -17.38 9.79 -4.62
N ARG A 470 -16.90 8.72 -5.25
CA ARG A 470 -17.76 7.75 -5.92
C ARG A 470 -18.63 6.97 -4.91
N GLN A 471 -18.09 6.59 -3.77
CA GLN A 471 -18.86 5.95 -2.70
C GLN A 471 -20.01 6.84 -2.22
N ALA A 472 -19.78 8.14 -2.06
CA ALA A 472 -20.81 9.08 -1.64
C ALA A 472 -21.97 9.19 -2.63
N ILE A 473 -21.70 9.02 -3.93
CA ILE A 473 -22.69 9.05 -4.99
C ILE A 473 -23.39 7.70 -5.16
N GLU A 474 -22.63 6.60 -5.21
CA GLU A 474 -23.11 5.28 -5.61
C GLU A 474 -23.77 4.49 -4.48
N ARG A 475 -23.23 4.56 -3.24
CA ARG A 475 -23.70 3.78 -2.09
C ARG A 475 -25.17 3.99 -1.73
N PRO A 476 -25.70 5.24 -1.72
CA PRO A 476 -27.13 5.44 -1.43
C PRO A 476 -28.08 4.86 -2.47
N ASN A 477 -27.60 4.67 -3.71
CA ASN A 477 -28.39 4.28 -4.88
C ASN A 477 -28.24 2.79 -5.26
N SER A 478 -27.33 2.04 -4.61
CA SER A 478 -27.04 0.65 -4.95
C SER A 478 -27.10 -0.25 -3.71
N PRO A 479 -28.09 -1.14 -3.60
CA PRO A 479 -28.15 -2.14 -2.52
C PRO A 479 -26.98 -3.11 -2.51
N ASP A 480 -26.41 -3.37 -3.69
CA ASP A 480 -25.29 -4.33 -3.90
C ASP A 480 -23.92 -3.63 -4.01
N PHE A 481 -23.77 -2.48 -3.36
CA PHE A 481 -22.52 -1.72 -3.37
C PHE A 481 -21.33 -2.56 -2.89
N LYS A 482 -20.31 -2.72 -3.75
CA LYS A 482 -19.04 -3.37 -3.43
C LYS A 482 -17.87 -2.41 -3.57
N ALA A 483 -17.21 -2.08 -2.47
CA ALA A 483 -16.06 -1.17 -2.44
C ALA A 483 -14.90 -1.65 -3.34
N SER A 484 -14.60 -2.95 -3.31
CA SER A 484 -13.57 -3.57 -4.13
C SER A 484 -13.78 -3.36 -5.63
N THR A 485 -15.02 -3.48 -6.10
CA THR A 485 -15.34 -3.28 -7.52
C THR A 485 -15.02 -1.86 -7.98
N ILE A 486 -15.39 -0.85 -7.18
CA ILE A 486 -15.13 0.56 -7.51
C ILE A 486 -13.63 0.86 -7.46
N LYS A 487 -12.91 0.43 -6.42
CA LYS A 487 -11.46 0.60 -6.33
C LYS A 487 -10.75 -0.06 -7.52
N ARG A 488 -11.15 -1.28 -7.90
CA ARG A 488 -10.64 -2.00 -9.07
C ARG A 488 -10.87 -1.22 -10.37
N GLU A 489 -12.05 -0.63 -10.52
CA GLU A 489 -12.34 0.23 -11.67
C GLU A 489 -11.48 1.48 -11.72
N ILE A 490 -11.31 2.20 -10.58
CA ILE A 490 -10.46 3.39 -10.47
C ILE A 490 -9.03 3.04 -10.87
N ILE A 491 -8.46 1.99 -10.29
CA ILE A 491 -7.10 1.54 -10.61
C ILE A 491 -6.94 1.21 -12.09
N ARG A 492 -7.91 0.50 -12.67
CA ARG A 492 -7.85 0.10 -14.09
C ARG A 492 -8.07 1.23 -15.08
N LYS A 493 -8.96 2.20 -14.75
CA LYS A 493 -9.42 3.21 -15.72
C LYS A 493 -8.79 4.59 -15.52
N ASN A 494 -8.48 4.95 -14.27
CA ASN A 494 -8.15 6.33 -13.92
C ASN A 494 -6.67 6.57 -13.67
N ILE A 495 -5.94 5.61 -13.04
CA ILE A 495 -4.61 5.84 -12.46
C ILE A 495 -3.51 5.28 -13.35
N TYR A 496 -2.45 6.07 -13.52
CA TYR A 496 -1.23 5.76 -14.26
C TYR A 496 -0.01 6.30 -13.52
N GLY A 497 1.14 5.66 -13.73
CA GLY A 497 2.38 6.12 -13.11
C GLY A 497 3.62 5.61 -13.82
N VAL A 498 4.68 6.40 -13.75
CA VAL A 498 5.99 6.06 -14.33
C VAL A 498 7.06 6.37 -13.28
N ASP A 499 8.07 5.52 -13.19
CA ASP A 499 9.27 5.80 -12.40
C ASP A 499 10.51 5.22 -13.07
N ILE A 500 11.63 5.87 -12.90
CA ILE A 500 12.92 5.40 -13.40
C ILE A 500 13.44 4.18 -12.63
N GLU A 501 13.06 4.05 -11.36
CA GLU A 501 13.52 2.99 -10.46
C GLU A 501 12.51 1.82 -10.43
N LYS A 502 12.96 0.64 -10.84
CA LYS A 502 12.13 -0.59 -10.85
C LYS A 502 11.58 -0.93 -9.46
N GLY A 503 12.41 -0.76 -8.43
CA GLY A 503 12.00 -1.04 -7.05
C GLY A 503 10.83 -0.18 -6.58
N ALA A 504 10.81 1.12 -6.94
CA ALA A 504 9.70 2.04 -6.66
C ALA A 504 8.40 1.59 -7.34
N VAL A 505 8.48 1.23 -8.63
CA VAL A 505 7.34 0.69 -9.41
C VAL A 505 6.76 -0.56 -8.75
N ASP A 506 7.62 -1.49 -8.31
CA ASP A 506 7.17 -2.75 -7.67
C ASP A 506 6.45 -2.47 -6.35
N ILE A 507 6.91 -1.49 -5.56
CA ILE A 507 6.25 -1.07 -4.30
C ILE A 507 4.91 -0.38 -4.57
N ALA A 508 4.87 0.54 -5.53
CA ALA A 508 3.62 1.20 -5.91
C ALA A 508 2.56 0.15 -6.29
N ARG A 509 2.91 -0.84 -7.13
CA ARG A 509 2.03 -1.94 -7.50
C ARG A 509 1.57 -2.75 -6.29
N LEU A 510 2.48 -3.05 -5.36
CA LEU A 510 2.18 -3.77 -4.13
C LEU A 510 1.13 -3.04 -3.29
N ARG A 511 1.28 -1.73 -3.09
CA ARG A 511 0.31 -0.90 -2.35
C ARG A 511 -1.07 -0.92 -2.99
N PHE A 512 -1.18 -0.83 -4.31
CA PHE A 512 -2.46 -0.95 -5.01
C PHE A 512 -3.11 -2.32 -4.81
N TRP A 513 -2.34 -3.40 -4.84
CA TRP A 513 -2.87 -4.74 -4.57
C TRP A 513 -3.37 -4.87 -3.14
N LEU A 514 -2.63 -4.35 -2.16
CA LEU A 514 -3.07 -4.34 -0.77
C LEU A 514 -4.37 -3.53 -0.60
N ALA A 515 -4.48 -2.35 -1.23
CA ALA A 515 -5.70 -1.54 -1.19
C ALA A 515 -6.94 -2.23 -1.76
N LEU A 516 -6.77 -3.21 -2.67
CA LEU A 516 -7.86 -4.05 -3.17
C LEU A 516 -8.20 -5.18 -2.20
N ILE A 517 -7.18 -5.83 -1.63
CA ILE A 517 -7.36 -6.98 -0.73
C ILE A 517 -8.19 -6.62 0.50
N ILE A 518 -8.12 -5.38 0.97
CA ILE A 518 -8.86 -4.90 2.14
C ILE A 518 -10.36 -5.17 2.01
N ASP A 519 -10.94 -4.79 0.87
CA ASP A 519 -12.38 -4.79 0.64
C ASP A 519 -12.90 -6.12 0.06
N GLU A 520 -12.01 -7.09 -0.18
CA GLU A 520 -12.39 -8.41 -0.69
C GLU A 520 -12.59 -9.39 0.47
N ASP A 521 -13.79 -9.91 0.61
CA ASP A 521 -14.08 -10.98 1.60
C ASP A 521 -13.50 -12.33 1.16
N ASN A 522 -13.49 -12.59 -0.13
CA ASN A 522 -12.93 -13.79 -0.71
C ASN A 522 -11.75 -13.43 -1.63
N PRO A 523 -10.70 -14.28 -1.66
CA PRO A 523 -9.57 -14.04 -2.54
C PRO A 523 -9.98 -13.98 -4.02
N GLU A 524 -9.75 -12.83 -4.66
CA GLU A 524 -9.89 -12.65 -6.10
C GLU A 524 -8.53 -12.42 -6.77
N THR A 525 -8.45 -12.71 -8.08
CA THR A 525 -7.24 -12.43 -8.85
C THR A 525 -6.94 -10.93 -8.87
N LEU A 526 -5.71 -10.57 -8.56
CA LEU A 526 -5.27 -9.18 -8.56
C LEU A 526 -5.20 -8.64 -10.00
N PRO A 527 -5.58 -7.37 -10.22
CA PRO A 527 -5.48 -6.78 -11.54
C PRO A 527 -4.02 -6.67 -11.98
N ASN A 528 -3.83 -6.80 -13.28
CA ASN A 528 -2.52 -6.56 -13.87
C ASN A 528 -2.23 -5.06 -13.94
N LEU A 529 -1.13 -4.62 -13.34
CA LEU A 529 -0.69 -3.22 -13.31
C LEU A 529 0.49 -2.94 -14.25
N ASP A 530 0.96 -3.95 -15.03
CA ASP A 530 2.20 -3.87 -15.81
C ASP A 530 2.25 -2.72 -16.82
N PHE A 531 1.10 -2.34 -17.41
CA PHE A 531 1.01 -1.22 -18.36
C PHE A 531 0.25 -0.01 -17.79
N LYS A 532 0.12 0.08 -16.47
CA LYS A 532 -0.45 1.24 -15.77
C LYS A 532 0.57 1.92 -14.89
N ILE A 533 1.39 1.13 -14.22
CA ILE A 533 2.50 1.60 -13.39
C ILE A 533 3.75 0.96 -13.96
N MET A 534 4.59 1.76 -14.61
CA MET A 534 5.67 1.26 -15.45
C MET A 534 7.02 1.86 -15.08
N GLN A 535 8.09 1.09 -15.36
CA GLN A 535 9.43 1.63 -15.30
C GLN A 535 9.75 2.40 -16.58
N GLY A 536 10.33 3.59 -16.45
CA GLY A 536 10.81 4.37 -17.58
C GLY A 536 11.31 5.75 -17.15
N ASN A 537 12.09 6.37 -18.02
CA ASN A 537 12.46 7.78 -17.86
C ASN A 537 11.35 8.65 -18.46
N SER A 538 10.51 9.22 -17.63
CA SER A 538 9.35 10.02 -18.01
C SER A 538 9.67 11.30 -18.79
N LEU A 539 10.92 11.74 -18.76
CA LEU A 539 11.38 12.97 -19.44
C LEU A 539 11.85 12.72 -20.86
N LEU A 540 12.11 11.47 -21.25
CA LEU A 540 12.71 11.15 -22.54
C LEU A 540 11.85 10.12 -23.29
N GLU A 541 11.46 10.44 -24.53
CA GLU A 541 10.85 9.50 -25.48
C GLU A 541 11.86 8.96 -26.51
N GLY A 542 13.11 8.94 -26.18
CA GLY A 542 14.20 8.45 -27.01
C GLY A 542 15.45 8.16 -26.19
N TYR A 543 16.49 7.69 -26.85
CA TYR A 543 17.72 7.30 -26.19
C TYR A 543 18.97 7.88 -26.91
N TYR A 544 20.08 7.92 -26.19
CA TYR A 544 21.35 8.36 -26.73
C TYR A 544 22.18 7.18 -27.22
N LYS A 545 22.59 7.21 -28.48
CA LYS A 545 23.61 6.32 -29.05
C LYS A 545 24.90 7.13 -29.24
N GLY A 546 25.84 6.98 -28.32
CA GLY A 546 26.97 7.90 -28.22
C GLY A 546 26.49 9.33 -27.95
N ASN A 547 26.82 10.28 -28.85
CA ASN A 547 26.40 11.68 -28.76
C ASN A 547 25.12 12.02 -29.55
N THR A 548 24.51 11.03 -30.20
CA THR A 548 23.32 11.27 -31.03
C THR A 548 22.05 10.84 -30.27
N TYR A 549 21.10 11.76 -30.10
CA TYR A 549 19.78 11.46 -29.58
C TYR A 549 18.91 10.88 -30.70
N ILE A 550 18.31 9.73 -30.45
CA ILE A 550 17.37 9.05 -31.35
C ILE A 550 15.98 9.21 -30.71
N ASP A 551 15.15 10.03 -31.31
CA ASP A 551 13.77 10.27 -30.89
C ASP A 551 12.88 9.10 -31.35
N LEU A 552 12.23 8.44 -30.41
CA LEU A 552 11.30 7.35 -30.65
C LEU A 552 9.83 7.80 -30.63
N SER A 553 9.55 9.04 -30.27
CA SER A 553 8.18 9.58 -30.22
C SER A 553 7.50 9.61 -31.58
N THR A 554 8.27 9.94 -32.62
CA THR A 554 7.80 10.00 -34.01
C THR A 554 7.53 8.64 -34.64
N LEU A 555 8.08 7.56 -34.04
CA LEU A 555 7.99 6.21 -34.57
C LEU A 555 6.60 5.58 -34.39
N LEU A 556 5.93 5.93 -33.33
CA LEU A 556 4.67 5.32 -32.92
C LEU A 556 3.50 6.32 -32.98
N TYR A 557 3.77 7.60 -33.13
CA TYR A 557 2.79 8.67 -33.18
C TYR A 557 3.18 9.77 -34.16
N GLU A 558 2.73 9.69 -35.41
CA GLU A 558 2.69 10.84 -36.29
C GLU A 558 1.41 11.64 -36.05
N LYS A 559 1.53 12.89 -35.53
CA LYS A 559 0.54 13.91 -35.75
C LYS A 559 0.46 14.10 -37.27
N GLU A 560 -0.76 14.12 -37.82
CA GLU A 560 -0.98 14.60 -39.19
C GLU A 560 -0.28 15.96 -39.38
N LYS A 561 0.98 15.95 -39.81
CA LYS A 561 1.60 17.14 -40.37
C LYS A 561 0.87 17.39 -41.69
N LYS A 562 -0.03 18.36 -41.69
CA LYS A 562 -0.51 18.98 -42.90
C LYS A 562 0.71 19.50 -43.66
N ASN A 563 0.97 18.89 -44.83
CA ASN A 563 1.89 19.30 -45.89
C ASN A 563 3.38 19.34 -45.49
N GLU A 564 4.13 18.32 -45.91
CA GLU A 564 5.31 18.47 -46.76
C GLU A 564 5.96 17.11 -46.99
N GLU A 565 6.12 16.75 -48.27
CA GLU A 565 6.84 15.63 -48.87
C GLU A 565 6.49 14.22 -48.37
N LYS A 566 5.54 13.60 -49.05
CA LYS A 566 5.21 12.17 -48.98
C LYS A 566 6.45 11.34 -49.37
N ASN A 567 7.10 10.78 -48.38
CA ASN A 567 8.01 9.66 -48.59
C ASN A 567 7.17 8.42 -48.89
N TRP A 568 6.97 8.11 -50.17
CA TRP A 568 6.04 7.11 -50.72
C TRP A 568 6.44 5.64 -50.50
N LEU A 569 7.44 5.35 -49.62
CA LEU A 569 8.01 4.03 -49.43
C LEU A 569 7.36 3.20 -48.33
N TYR A 570 6.40 3.73 -47.56
CA TYR A 570 5.67 2.95 -46.57
C TYR A 570 4.17 3.23 -46.59
N ASN A 571 3.38 2.15 -46.63
CA ASN A 571 1.93 2.17 -46.70
C ASN A 571 1.37 2.66 -45.35
N GLU A 572 0.78 3.83 -45.32
CA GLU A 572 0.14 4.45 -44.13
C GLU A 572 -0.94 3.53 -43.52
N GLU A 573 -1.57 2.70 -44.38
CA GLU A 573 -2.54 1.68 -43.94
C GLU A 573 -1.89 0.56 -43.13
N GLU A 574 -0.69 0.09 -43.48
CA GLU A 574 0.01 -0.96 -42.73
C GLU A 574 0.44 -0.48 -41.35
N ARG A 575 0.96 0.73 -41.22
CA ARG A 575 1.32 1.34 -39.94
C ARG A 575 0.11 1.54 -39.05
N ASN A 576 -1.00 1.99 -39.57
CA ASN A 576 -2.25 2.13 -38.82
C ASN A 576 -2.78 0.76 -38.35
N MET A 577 -2.63 -0.27 -39.16
CA MET A 577 -2.97 -1.64 -38.81
C MET A 577 -2.10 -2.16 -37.67
N GLU A 578 -0.79 -1.95 -37.69
CA GLU A 578 0.13 -2.37 -36.63
C GLU A 578 -0.15 -1.66 -35.30
N ARG A 579 -0.46 -0.35 -35.34
CA ARG A 579 -0.88 0.44 -34.17
C ARG A 579 -2.20 -0.05 -33.57
N LEU A 580 -3.20 -0.32 -34.40
CA LEU A 580 -4.49 -0.87 -33.98
C LEU A 580 -4.30 -2.26 -33.36
N GLN A 581 -3.41 -3.07 -33.94
CA GLN A 581 -3.08 -4.39 -33.46
C GLN A 581 -2.36 -4.34 -32.10
N LEU A 582 -1.41 -3.41 -31.93
CA LEU A 582 -0.72 -3.17 -30.66
C LEU A 582 -1.73 -2.78 -29.55
N ARG A 583 -2.62 -1.84 -29.82
CA ARG A 583 -3.70 -1.45 -28.89
C ARG A 583 -4.60 -2.63 -28.52
N SER A 584 -4.95 -3.46 -29.50
CA SER A 584 -5.75 -4.67 -29.28
C SER A 584 -5.01 -5.67 -28.37
N TYR A 585 -3.71 -5.87 -28.58
CA TYR A 585 -2.89 -6.75 -27.74
C TYR A 585 -2.77 -6.22 -26.32
N ILE A 586 -2.51 -4.93 -26.12
CA ILE A 586 -2.46 -4.28 -24.80
C ILE A 586 -3.81 -4.43 -24.10
N LYS A 587 -4.92 -4.13 -24.77
CA LYS A 587 -6.27 -4.29 -24.22
C LYS A 587 -6.59 -5.74 -23.84
N SER A 588 -6.17 -6.69 -24.66
CA SER A 588 -6.33 -8.12 -24.39
C SER A 588 -5.50 -8.58 -23.21
N TYR A 589 -4.28 -8.05 -23.07
CA TYR A 589 -3.39 -8.33 -21.96
C TYR A 589 -3.99 -7.90 -20.61
N TYR A 590 -4.63 -6.74 -20.55
CA TYR A 590 -5.30 -6.26 -19.34
C TYR A 590 -6.46 -7.15 -18.87
N ASN A 591 -7.14 -7.81 -19.81
CA ASN A 591 -8.32 -8.61 -19.52
C ASN A 591 -8.02 -10.12 -19.44
N GLU A 592 -6.78 -10.54 -19.61
CA GLU A 592 -6.40 -11.95 -19.59
C GLU A 592 -5.91 -12.34 -18.19
N ASP A 593 -6.49 -13.39 -17.61
CA ASP A 593 -6.11 -13.91 -16.30
C ASP A 593 -5.17 -15.13 -16.38
N ASN A 594 -5.02 -15.72 -17.57
CA ASN A 594 -4.17 -16.89 -17.74
C ASN A 594 -2.73 -16.50 -18.03
N HIS A 595 -1.81 -16.89 -17.13
CA HIS A 595 -0.38 -16.54 -17.21
C HIS A 595 0.26 -16.91 -18.57
N LYS A 596 0.04 -18.12 -19.09
CA LYS A 596 0.61 -18.55 -20.38
C LYS A 596 0.12 -17.72 -21.56
N LYS A 597 -1.15 -17.28 -21.51
CA LYS A 597 -1.70 -16.39 -22.54
C LYS A 597 -1.16 -14.96 -22.39
N LYS A 598 -0.97 -14.50 -21.15
CA LYS A 598 -0.31 -13.21 -20.87
C LYS A 598 1.11 -13.17 -21.43
N GLU A 599 1.93 -14.19 -21.20
CA GLU A 599 3.28 -14.26 -21.75
C GLU A 599 3.26 -14.20 -23.28
N LYS A 600 2.36 -14.94 -23.93
CA LYS A 600 2.19 -14.88 -25.38
C LYS A 600 1.78 -13.49 -25.87
N LEU A 601 0.89 -12.80 -25.15
CA LEU A 601 0.49 -11.44 -25.49
C LEU A 601 1.64 -10.46 -25.26
N ARG A 602 2.40 -10.60 -24.18
CA ARG A 602 3.61 -9.80 -23.92
C ARG A 602 4.64 -9.96 -25.04
N SER A 603 4.91 -11.19 -25.46
CA SER A 603 5.79 -11.47 -26.59
C SER A 603 5.28 -10.86 -27.91
N LYS A 604 3.96 -10.87 -28.15
CA LYS A 604 3.34 -10.23 -29.32
C LYS A 604 3.44 -8.72 -29.27
N ILE A 605 3.22 -8.10 -28.11
CA ILE A 605 3.38 -6.66 -27.88
C ILE A 605 4.82 -6.26 -28.18
N HIS A 606 5.79 -6.95 -27.58
CA HIS A 606 7.21 -6.70 -27.80
C HIS A 606 7.61 -6.89 -29.25
N GLY A 607 7.21 -8.00 -29.89
CA GLY A 607 7.48 -8.27 -31.30
C GLY A 607 6.88 -7.23 -32.24
N ASN A 608 5.65 -6.75 -31.97
CA ASN A 608 5.01 -5.72 -32.77
C ASN A 608 5.78 -4.38 -32.67
N ILE A 609 6.21 -3.98 -31.46
CA ILE A 609 7.01 -2.76 -31.26
C ILE A 609 8.35 -2.89 -31.96
N LEU A 610 9.05 -4.02 -31.83
CA LEU A 610 10.32 -4.25 -32.54
C LEU A 610 10.14 -4.20 -34.05
N ASN A 611 9.09 -4.79 -34.60
CA ASN A 611 8.80 -4.75 -36.03
C ASN A 611 8.59 -3.30 -36.52
N GLN A 612 7.84 -2.49 -35.77
CA GLN A 612 7.68 -1.07 -36.07
C GLN A 612 9.02 -0.31 -36.04
N LEU A 613 9.89 -0.63 -35.08
CA LEU A 613 11.24 -0.06 -34.98
C LEU A 613 12.15 -0.53 -36.12
N HIS A 614 12.06 -1.79 -36.53
CA HIS A 614 12.80 -2.31 -37.71
C HIS A 614 12.37 -1.69 -39.01
N SER A 615 11.08 -1.41 -39.19
CA SER A 615 10.54 -0.81 -40.43
C SER A 615 11.07 0.59 -40.71
N ILE A 616 11.72 1.23 -39.72
CA ILE A 616 12.24 2.60 -39.84
C ILE A 616 13.78 2.65 -39.97
N ASN A 617 14.42 1.55 -40.40
CA ASN A 617 15.87 1.42 -40.52
C ASN A 617 16.69 1.69 -39.26
N LEU A 618 16.12 1.49 -38.09
CA LEU A 618 16.81 1.50 -36.79
C LEU A 618 17.49 0.15 -36.46
N CYS A 619 17.60 -0.73 -37.45
CA CYS A 619 18.46 -1.91 -37.38
C CYS A 619 19.90 -1.50 -37.01
N ASN A 620 20.51 -2.13 -36.03
CA ASN A 620 21.78 -1.81 -35.40
C ASN A 620 21.77 -0.66 -34.38
N SER A 621 20.61 -0.33 -33.82
CA SER A 621 20.47 0.74 -32.83
C SER A 621 20.95 0.39 -31.41
N GLY A 622 21.13 -0.91 -31.12
CA GLY A 622 21.37 -1.39 -29.76
C GLY A 622 20.08 -1.49 -28.90
N LEU A 623 18.92 -1.30 -29.53
CA LEU A 623 17.60 -1.45 -28.86
C LEU A 623 17.22 -2.92 -28.64
N GLU A 624 17.86 -3.84 -29.36
CA GLU A 624 17.61 -5.29 -29.22
C GLU A 624 17.96 -5.82 -27.84
N ASP A 625 18.89 -5.16 -27.15
CA ASP A 625 19.35 -5.52 -25.80
C ASP A 625 18.58 -4.79 -24.68
N ILE A 626 17.66 -3.87 -25.03
CA ILE A 626 16.90 -3.07 -24.06
C ILE A 626 15.47 -3.62 -23.94
N ASP A 627 15.03 -3.90 -22.72
CA ASP A 627 13.61 -4.17 -22.46
C ASP A 627 12.82 -2.87 -22.65
N ILE A 628 12.13 -2.74 -23.78
CA ILE A 628 11.38 -1.54 -24.15
C ILE A 628 10.24 -1.26 -23.15
N SER A 629 9.73 -2.29 -22.47
CA SER A 629 8.63 -2.18 -21.51
C SER A 629 9.09 -1.85 -20.09
N ALA A 630 10.38 -1.99 -19.80
CA ALA A 630 10.93 -1.77 -18.47
C ALA A 630 12.42 -1.39 -18.56
N ASN A 631 12.70 -0.11 -18.71
CA ASN A 631 14.07 0.42 -18.75
C ASN A 631 14.16 1.79 -18.07
N SER A 632 15.37 2.26 -17.80
CA SER A 632 15.64 3.56 -17.16
C SER A 632 16.08 4.66 -18.14
N GLN A 633 16.06 4.39 -19.44
CA GLN A 633 16.59 5.33 -20.44
C GLN A 633 15.49 6.24 -21.03
N PHE A 634 14.31 5.67 -21.31
CA PHE A 634 13.20 6.40 -21.95
C PHE A 634 11.84 5.81 -21.56
N PHE A 635 10.78 6.51 -21.93
CA PHE A 635 9.39 6.03 -21.78
C PHE A 635 8.54 6.45 -22.97
N LEU A 636 7.85 5.51 -23.60
CA LEU A 636 7.03 5.74 -24.79
C LEU A 636 5.57 6.04 -24.39
N TRP A 637 5.28 7.30 -24.08
CA TRP A 637 3.98 7.76 -23.57
C TRP A 637 2.81 7.37 -24.46
N HIS A 638 2.87 7.68 -25.73
CA HIS A 638 1.81 7.44 -26.71
C HIS A 638 1.59 5.96 -27.00
N THR A 639 2.61 5.15 -26.84
CA THR A 639 2.54 3.69 -27.01
C THR A 639 1.89 3.02 -25.82
N TRP A 640 2.45 3.23 -24.63
CA TRP A 640 2.01 2.52 -23.44
C TRP A 640 0.67 3.02 -22.91
N PHE A 641 0.44 4.33 -22.95
CA PHE A 641 -0.80 4.96 -22.51
C PHE A 641 -1.69 5.40 -23.66
N SER A 642 -1.71 4.60 -24.73
CA SER A 642 -2.47 4.90 -25.95
C SER A 642 -3.97 5.13 -25.71
N ASP A 643 -4.56 4.53 -24.67
CA ASP A 643 -5.95 4.76 -24.25
C ASP A 643 -6.19 6.18 -23.69
N VAL A 644 -5.13 6.87 -23.30
CA VAL A 644 -5.16 8.27 -22.85
C VAL A 644 -4.97 9.23 -24.01
N PHE A 645 -3.93 8.99 -24.83
CA PHE A 645 -3.55 9.88 -25.91
C PHE A 645 -4.41 9.76 -27.17
N SER A 646 -5.22 8.71 -27.31
CA SER A 646 -6.14 8.53 -28.45
C SER A 646 -7.61 8.87 -28.13
N ARG A 647 -7.87 9.63 -27.06
CA ARG A 647 -9.23 10.08 -26.73
C ARG A 647 -9.73 11.09 -27.78
N PRO A 648 -10.96 10.91 -28.33
CA PRO A 648 -11.44 11.75 -29.44
C PRO A 648 -11.57 13.23 -29.11
N SER A 649 -11.87 13.56 -27.84
CA SER A 649 -12.18 14.93 -27.40
C SER A 649 -11.05 15.61 -26.63
N LYS A 650 -10.07 14.85 -26.15
CA LYS A 650 -9.00 15.36 -25.28
C LYS A 650 -7.80 14.41 -25.31
N GLU A 651 -6.72 14.86 -25.90
CA GLU A 651 -5.44 14.15 -25.89
C GLU A 651 -4.69 14.40 -24.59
N GLY A 652 -4.16 13.33 -23.97
CA GLY A 652 -3.36 13.42 -22.74
C GLY A 652 -4.14 13.23 -21.44
N PHE A 653 -3.45 13.42 -20.32
CA PHE A 653 -3.99 13.27 -18.98
C PHE A 653 -4.83 14.49 -18.55
N ASP A 654 -5.78 14.24 -17.66
CA ASP A 654 -6.62 15.29 -17.07
C ASP A 654 -5.96 15.91 -15.85
N ILE A 655 -5.24 15.10 -15.06
CA ILE A 655 -4.49 15.52 -13.88
C ILE A 655 -3.09 14.92 -13.97
N MET A 656 -2.07 15.77 -13.86
CA MET A 656 -0.69 15.37 -13.63
C MET A 656 -0.32 15.81 -12.22
N ILE A 657 0.12 14.88 -11.38
CA ILE A 657 0.40 15.13 -9.96
C ILE A 657 1.59 14.28 -9.53
N GLY A 658 2.53 14.85 -8.81
CA GLY A 658 3.70 14.17 -8.31
C GLY A 658 4.66 15.12 -7.59
N ASN A 659 5.69 14.55 -7.00
CA ASN A 659 6.85 15.25 -6.45
C ASN A 659 8.09 14.68 -7.16
N PRO A 660 8.57 15.33 -8.22
CA PRO A 660 9.63 14.82 -9.08
C PRO A 660 11.00 14.78 -8.39
#